data_c233a1260da253dd813b28188fadf3f8
#
_entry.id   c233a1260da253dd813b28188fadf3f8
#
_cell.length_a   1.000
_cell.length_b   1.000
_cell.length_c   1.000
_cell.angle_alpha   90.00
_cell.angle_beta   90.00
_cell.angle_gamma   90.00
#
_symmetry.space_group_name_H-M   'P 1'
#
loop_
_entity.id
_entity.type
_entity.pdbx_description
1 polymer ?
#
loop_
_entity_poly.entity_id
_entity_poly.type
_entity_poly.pdbx_seq_one_letter_code
_entity_poly.pdbx_strand_id
1 'polypeptide(L)'
;MEAQKDGKRRLVLGIFAQVDAGKTTLSEALLYKAGALRTLGRVDHGDAHLDTHELERARGITIFSKQARFETERLAVTLLDTPGHADFAPEAERVMPVIDCALLLISGTDGVQGHTLTLWRLLQHYGVPVVLFFNKMDLPGADRAALLADARTALSDRCAALDDAESVALSSEALLEHFLNTGALDDALAADAVAKRELFPCLFGSARQLDGIDELLRALECLAPVPVYPAELSARVYQIAHDPQGNRLTFLKVTGGTLAVRSAVRCHRPDGEPLEAKVTQLRLYSGAEFEAVQQVPAGDVCAALGLSGLLAGDTLGDAAPDRGAALEPVMSYCIRLPADLDPQLALPKLRLLEEEEPQLRMVWDARLREIRVQLMGAVQLEILQSLIRMRFGWDVTFDTGRISYRETIAAPVEGVGHFEPLRHYAEVHLILAPLPQGSGLVFDTVCSEDVLDRNWQRLILTHLQEKQHLGVLTGSPVTDLRITLAAGRAHLKHTEGGDFRQATYRAVRQGLMKAESILLEPYYAFRLTVPPEQIGRAISDIRAKSGSFDPPVETPGGTLLQGRAPVSELRDYARDVAAYTRGRGRLSCEVAGYFPCHNTEAVVTALAYDPAADLENTPDSVFCSHGAGITIPWDQVEENMHLESVLRPKPAAAPAAAPRVRTQNLDLDEKELQRIIEREFGPQKTPLYRPPAAKAEAAVTLPPRRKEYLIVDGYNMIFAWDGLREQAGYDLSGARERLLDLLSNYCGFHPCELIVVFDSYRVRGGTGSRSSHNNLRVVYTQEDESADLYIETLVGKIGRNYAVRVATSDALIQLSALRSGVLRVSAAELERELERTNGEIAAVLRRLREEARHAAGQESPLRALDPKSNPDKEEPI
;
A
#
# COMPACT_ATOMS: atom_id res chain seq x y z
N MET A 1 -19.44 1.41 43.87
CA MET A 1 -18.55 2.41 44.49
C MET A 1 -17.39 1.76 45.26
N GLU A 2 -16.80 0.66 44.71
CA GLU A 2 -15.57 0.05 45.29
C GLU A 2 -14.39 -0.01 44.28
N ALA A 3 -14.47 0.69 43.17
CA ALA A 3 -13.48 0.63 42.07
C ALA A 3 -12.32 1.63 42.17
N GLN A 4 -12.15 2.34 43.27
CA GLN A 4 -11.08 3.31 43.48
C GLN A 4 -10.35 3.04 44.79
N LYS A 5 -9.80 1.84 44.99
CA LYS A 5 -9.01 1.59 46.19
C LYS A 5 -7.62 2.23 46.22
N ASP A 6 -7.07 2.66 45.06
CA ASP A 6 -5.69 3.23 45.04
C ASP A 6 -5.58 4.67 44.49
N GLY A 7 -6.66 5.35 44.12
CA GLY A 7 -6.64 6.75 43.73
C GLY A 7 -5.89 7.04 42.41
N LYS A 8 -5.21 6.04 41.79
CA LYS A 8 -4.43 6.19 40.56
C LYS A 8 -5.31 6.08 39.35
N ARG A 9 -5.02 6.91 38.32
CA ARG A 9 -5.67 6.84 36.99
C ARG A 9 -5.07 5.70 36.18
N ARG A 10 -5.89 4.94 35.45
CA ARG A 10 -5.43 3.85 34.58
C ARG A 10 -5.11 4.37 33.18
N LEU A 11 -3.98 3.96 32.63
CA LEU A 11 -3.51 4.34 31.32
C LEU A 11 -3.02 3.10 30.55
N VAL A 12 -3.55 2.86 29.36
CA VAL A 12 -3.01 1.88 28.42
C VAL A 12 -2.09 2.63 27.45
N LEU A 13 -0.79 2.42 27.59
CA LEU A 13 0.26 3.08 26.81
C LEU A 13 0.80 2.12 25.74
N GLY A 14 0.69 2.46 24.47
CA GLY A 14 1.32 1.71 23.38
C GLY A 14 2.68 2.30 23.00
N ILE A 15 3.74 1.49 22.89
CA ILE A 15 5.03 1.93 22.37
C ILE A 15 5.18 1.46 20.91
N PHE A 16 5.44 2.43 20.05
CA PHE A 16 5.63 2.24 18.61
C PHE A 16 6.99 2.79 18.18
N ALA A 17 7.68 2.06 17.33
CA ALA A 17 9.01 2.47 16.87
C ALA A 17 9.36 1.79 15.55
N GLN A 18 10.22 2.40 14.78
CA GLN A 18 10.95 1.71 13.73
C GLN A 18 11.99 0.74 14.30
N VAL A 19 12.48 -0.15 13.43
CA VAL A 19 13.58 -1.07 13.77
C VAL A 19 14.78 -0.27 14.29
N ASP A 20 15.45 -0.81 15.29
CA ASP A 20 16.64 -0.23 15.92
C ASP A 20 16.48 1.15 16.57
N ALA A 21 15.28 1.70 16.73
CA ALA A 21 15.09 2.95 17.46
C ALA A 21 15.34 2.81 18.98
N GLY A 22 15.43 1.57 19.49
CA GLY A 22 15.68 1.29 20.91
C GLY A 22 14.41 1.12 21.74
N LYS A 23 13.36 0.60 21.13
CA LYS A 23 12.04 0.39 21.73
C LYS A 23 12.10 -0.47 23.02
N THR A 24 12.64 -1.70 22.93
CA THR A 24 12.78 -2.60 24.07
C THR A 24 13.63 -1.99 25.17
N THR A 25 14.70 -1.27 24.81
CA THR A 25 15.55 -0.53 25.78
C THR A 25 14.75 0.56 26.52
N LEU A 26 13.86 1.27 25.81
CA LEU A 26 12.99 2.28 26.42
C LEU A 26 11.94 1.64 27.34
N SER A 27 11.33 0.54 26.91
CA SER A 27 10.37 -0.22 27.74
C SER A 27 11.03 -0.68 29.06
N GLU A 28 12.24 -1.25 28.97
CA GLU A 28 13.03 -1.65 30.14
C GLU A 28 13.38 -0.45 31.04
N ALA A 29 13.76 0.69 30.45
CA ALA A 29 14.11 1.90 31.19
C ALA A 29 12.90 2.47 31.95
N LEU A 30 11.71 2.48 31.35
CA LEU A 30 10.47 2.90 31.99
C LEU A 30 10.10 1.98 33.17
N LEU A 31 10.17 0.67 32.97
CA LEU A 31 9.90 -0.32 34.02
C LEU A 31 10.91 -0.21 35.18
N TYR A 32 12.19 0.00 34.87
CA TYR A 32 13.23 0.17 35.89
C TYR A 32 13.06 1.45 36.68
N LYS A 33 12.84 2.60 36.04
CA LYS A 33 12.63 3.90 36.69
C LYS A 33 11.34 3.94 37.52
N ALA A 34 10.30 3.26 37.09
CA ALA A 34 9.06 3.10 37.83
C ALA A 34 9.19 2.08 39.01
N GLY A 35 10.33 1.40 39.16
CA GLY A 35 10.57 0.44 40.23
C GLY A 35 9.91 -0.93 40.03
N ALA A 36 9.36 -1.20 38.83
CA ALA A 36 8.79 -2.51 38.49
C ALA A 36 9.89 -3.56 38.29
N LEU A 37 11.07 -3.15 37.79
CA LEU A 37 12.25 -4.01 37.64
C LEU A 37 13.35 -3.58 38.63
N ARG A 38 14.07 -4.56 39.19
CA ARG A 38 15.21 -4.32 40.09
C ARG A 38 16.53 -4.08 39.38
N THR A 39 16.64 -4.62 38.17
CA THR A 39 17.83 -4.52 37.29
C THR A 39 17.38 -4.14 35.89
N LEU A 40 18.18 -3.30 35.21
CA LEU A 40 17.92 -2.92 33.82
C LEU A 40 18.33 -4.07 32.91
N GLY A 41 17.37 -4.71 32.24
CA GLY A 41 17.63 -5.73 31.22
C GLY A 41 18.28 -5.11 29.97
N ARG A 42 19.08 -5.88 29.25
CA ARG A 42 19.77 -5.47 28.02
C ARG A 42 19.46 -6.43 26.88
N VAL A 43 18.99 -5.88 25.78
CA VAL A 43 18.74 -6.65 24.56
C VAL A 43 20.00 -7.36 24.07
N ASP A 44 21.14 -6.68 24.12
CA ASP A 44 22.46 -7.23 23.70
C ASP A 44 22.89 -8.46 24.51
N HIS A 45 22.41 -8.62 25.72
CA HIS A 45 22.72 -9.75 26.61
C HIS A 45 21.62 -10.82 26.61
N GLY A 46 20.47 -10.55 25.95
CA GLY A 46 19.34 -11.48 25.91
C GLY A 46 18.59 -11.65 27.24
N ASP A 47 18.76 -10.70 28.16
CA ASP A 47 18.16 -10.69 29.53
C ASP A 47 17.03 -9.66 29.67
N ALA A 48 16.56 -9.07 28.58
CA ALA A 48 15.41 -8.17 28.58
C ALA A 48 14.14 -8.89 29.07
N HIS A 49 13.41 -8.26 30.00
CA HIS A 49 12.20 -8.82 30.61
C HIS A 49 11.07 -9.08 29.61
N LEU A 50 10.99 -8.25 28.58
CA LEU A 50 9.94 -8.33 27.56
C LEU A 50 10.28 -9.32 26.41
N ASP A 51 11.53 -9.59 26.11
CA ASP A 51 11.93 -10.51 25.04
C ASP A 51 11.85 -11.98 25.52
N THR A 52 10.62 -12.49 25.64
CA THR A 52 10.34 -13.82 26.24
C THR A 52 10.41 -14.96 25.22
N HIS A 53 10.23 -14.69 23.92
CA HIS A 53 10.16 -15.72 22.86
C HIS A 53 11.54 -16.04 22.27
N GLU A 54 11.83 -17.33 22.03
CA GLU A 54 13.14 -17.76 21.49
C GLU A 54 13.47 -17.13 20.14
N LEU A 55 12.48 -16.97 19.25
CA LEU A 55 12.67 -16.34 17.92
C LEU A 55 13.05 -14.88 18.04
N GLU A 56 12.52 -14.14 19.02
CA GLU A 56 12.86 -12.74 19.26
C GLU A 56 14.27 -12.58 19.77
N ARG A 57 14.67 -13.42 20.77
CA ARG A 57 16.04 -13.43 21.29
C ARG A 57 17.08 -13.80 20.24
N ALA A 58 16.75 -14.80 19.38
CA ALA A 58 17.65 -15.22 18.31
C ALA A 58 17.89 -14.14 17.24
N ARG A 59 16.91 -13.24 17.03
CA ARG A 59 16.95 -12.21 15.98
C ARG A 59 17.16 -10.80 16.49
N GLY A 60 17.00 -10.57 17.80
CA GLY A 60 17.07 -9.24 18.41
C GLY A 60 15.94 -8.30 18.00
N ILE A 61 14.79 -8.81 17.55
CA ILE A 61 13.60 -8.03 17.16
C ILE A 61 12.37 -8.48 17.89
N THR A 62 11.50 -7.56 18.29
CA THR A 62 10.17 -7.86 18.83
C THR A 62 9.26 -8.30 17.70
N ILE A 63 8.59 -9.43 17.83
CA ILE A 63 7.69 -10.03 16.83
C ILE A 63 6.24 -9.94 17.30
N PHE A 64 5.98 -10.22 18.58
CA PHE A 64 4.65 -10.24 19.19
C PHE A 64 4.46 -9.07 20.14
N SER A 65 3.25 -8.54 20.17
CA SER A 65 2.88 -7.51 21.15
C SER A 65 2.87 -8.10 22.55
N LYS A 66 3.46 -7.40 23.52
CA LYS A 66 3.60 -7.84 24.90
C LYS A 66 3.09 -6.80 25.87
N GLN A 67 2.73 -7.27 27.05
CA GLN A 67 2.24 -6.43 28.13
C GLN A 67 3.25 -6.36 29.26
N ALA A 68 3.40 -5.16 29.83
CA ALA A 68 4.05 -4.96 31.10
C ALA A 68 3.23 -4.00 31.94
N ARG A 69 3.36 -4.08 33.26
CA ARG A 69 2.63 -3.21 34.18
C ARG A 69 3.61 -2.49 35.09
N PHE A 70 3.36 -1.20 35.27
CA PHE A 70 4.08 -0.40 36.25
C PHE A 70 3.19 0.70 36.82
N GLU A 71 3.60 1.24 37.93
CA GLU A 71 2.89 2.33 38.59
C GLU A 71 3.81 3.53 38.81
N THR A 72 3.25 4.71 38.64
CA THR A 72 3.86 5.97 39.05
C THR A 72 3.09 6.54 40.22
N GLU A 73 3.37 7.76 40.62
CA GLU A 73 2.64 8.40 41.71
C GLU A 73 1.14 8.56 41.36
N ARG A 74 0.81 8.88 40.13
CA ARG A 74 -0.54 9.23 39.67
C ARG A 74 -1.20 8.23 38.71
N LEU A 75 -0.39 7.37 38.08
CA LEU A 75 -0.86 6.45 37.03
C LEU A 75 -0.60 4.99 37.43
N ALA A 76 -1.55 4.12 37.08
CA ALA A 76 -1.34 2.69 36.90
C ALA A 76 -1.29 2.42 35.40
N VAL A 77 -0.11 2.10 34.86
CA VAL A 77 0.16 1.98 33.43
C VAL A 77 0.19 0.52 33.01
N THR A 78 -0.60 0.18 32.00
CA THR A 78 -0.43 -1.05 31.23
C THR A 78 0.30 -0.70 29.94
N LEU A 79 1.54 -1.11 29.83
CA LEU A 79 2.39 -0.90 28.66
C LEU A 79 2.15 -2.01 27.66
N LEU A 80 1.87 -1.64 26.42
CA LEU A 80 1.77 -2.55 25.28
C LEU A 80 2.98 -2.30 24.36
N ASP A 81 3.93 -3.23 24.39
CA ASP A 81 5.13 -3.20 23.54
C ASP A 81 4.83 -3.85 22.20
N THR A 82 4.96 -3.11 21.09
CA THR A 82 4.59 -3.56 19.75
C THR A 82 5.80 -3.88 18.89
N PRO A 83 5.69 -4.71 17.84
CA PRO A 83 6.79 -4.93 16.90
C PRO A 83 7.25 -3.65 16.20
N GLY A 84 8.57 -3.54 15.96
CA GLY A 84 9.16 -2.40 15.26
C GLY A 84 9.44 -2.63 13.77
N HIS A 85 9.29 -3.84 13.27
CA HIS A 85 9.54 -4.18 11.87
C HIS A 85 8.29 -3.99 11.01
N ALA A 86 8.46 -3.46 9.80
CA ALA A 86 7.36 -3.14 8.90
C ALA A 86 6.51 -4.38 8.54
N ASP A 87 7.10 -5.56 8.42
CA ASP A 87 6.37 -6.80 8.14
C ASP A 87 5.36 -7.16 9.26
N PHE A 88 5.59 -6.67 10.47
CA PHE A 88 4.71 -6.87 11.64
C PHE A 88 3.87 -5.63 11.97
N ALA A 89 3.80 -4.66 11.07
CA ALA A 89 2.93 -3.48 11.25
C ALA A 89 1.46 -3.85 11.53
N PRO A 90 0.88 -4.92 10.98
CA PRO A 90 -0.46 -5.38 11.33
C PRO A 90 -0.64 -5.76 12.80
N GLU A 91 0.39 -6.33 13.43
CA GLU A 91 0.38 -6.62 14.87
C GLU A 91 0.33 -5.33 15.68
N ALA A 92 1.13 -4.33 15.28
CA ALA A 92 1.10 -3.00 15.89
C ALA A 92 -0.26 -2.30 15.69
N GLU A 93 -0.87 -2.45 14.51
CA GLU A 93 -2.18 -1.88 14.22
C GLU A 93 -3.28 -2.45 15.13
N ARG A 94 -3.29 -3.76 15.41
CA ARG A 94 -4.29 -4.42 16.25
C ARG A 94 -4.34 -3.86 17.70
N VAL A 95 -3.25 -3.31 18.16
CA VAL A 95 -3.15 -2.70 19.50
C VAL A 95 -3.73 -1.28 19.53
N MET A 96 -3.72 -0.55 18.39
CA MET A 96 -4.12 0.86 18.36
C MET A 96 -5.55 1.17 18.84
N PRO A 97 -6.57 0.34 18.54
CA PRO A 97 -7.93 0.59 19.04
C PRO A 97 -8.10 0.47 20.55
N VAL A 98 -7.13 -0.09 21.27
CA VAL A 98 -7.22 -0.35 22.72
C VAL A 98 -6.28 0.49 23.57
N ILE A 99 -5.41 1.31 22.99
CA ILE A 99 -4.53 2.21 23.72
C ILE A 99 -5.20 3.56 23.98
N ASP A 100 -4.79 4.22 25.06
CA ASP A 100 -5.24 5.57 25.41
C ASP A 100 -4.27 6.63 24.91
N CYS A 101 -2.98 6.28 24.84
CA CYS A 101 -1.92 7.14 24.36
C CYS A 101 -0.84 6.29 23.67
N ALA A 102 -0.27 6.80 22.60
CA ALA A 102 0.88 6.22 21.91
C ALA A 102 2.16 6.96 22.26
N LEU A 103 3.22 6.22 22.56
CA LEU A 103 4.58 6.70 22.62
C LEU A 103 5.27 6.31 21.31
N LEU A 104 5.48 7.28 20.43
CA LEU A 104 6.16 7.08 19.15
C LEU A 104 7.64 7.43 19.30
N LEU A 105 8.48 6.40 19.18
CA LEU A 105 9.92 6.48 19.36
C LEU A 105 10.61 6.72 18.02
N ILE A 106 11.46 7.74 17.97
CA ILE A 106 12.24 8.10 16.80
C ILE A 106 13.73 8.04 17.16
N SER A 107 14.56 7.45 16.30
CA SER A 107 16.01 7.41 16.49
C SER A 107 16.61 8.80 16.22
N GLY A 108 17.42 9.30 17.13
CA GLY A 108 18.13 10.59 17.00
C GLY A 108 19.15 10.62 15.86
N THR A 109 19.64 9.46 15.42
CA THR A 109 20.57 9.35 14.30
C THR A 109 19.88 9.19 12.95
N ASP A 110 18.67 8.60 12.93
CA ASP A 110 18.00 8.21 11.69
C ASP A 110 16.84 9.14 11.32
N GLY A 111 16.29 9.89 12.29
CA GLY A 111 15.13 10.77 12.09
C GLY A 111 13.84 10.02 11.73
N VAL A 112 12.92 10.72 11.09
CA VAL A 112 11.64 10.15 10.62
C VAL A 112 11.86 9.26 9.41
N GLN A 113 11.54 7.98 9.53
CA GLN A 113 11.68 6.97 8.49
C GLN A 113 10.31 6.58 7.90
N GLY A 114 10.30 5.82 6.79
CA GLY A 114 9.06 5.37 6.15
C GLY A 114 8.14 4.62 7.10
N HIS A 115 8.66 3.70 7.90
CA HIS A 115 7.85 2.96 8.86
C HIS A 115 7.27 3.88 9.97
N THR A 116 8.00 4.91 10.39
CA THR A 116 7.47 5.94 11.30
C THR A 116 6.25 6.65 10.70
N LEU A 117 6.27 6.94 9.38
CA LEU A 117 5.14 7.53 8.68
C LEU A 117 3.95 6.59 8.60
N THR A 118 4.18 5.29 8.36
CA THR A 118 3.11 4.28 8.40
C THR A 118 2.44 4.24 9.76
N LEU A 119 3.23 4.14 10.83
CA LEU A 119 2.71 4.15 12.20
C LEU A 119 1.96 5.45 12.52
N TRP A 120 2.49 6.60 12.09
CA TRP A 120 1.83 7.90 12.26
C TRP A 120 0.46 7.96 11.59
N ARG A 121 0.34 7.49 10.33
CA ARG A 121 -0.94 7.45 9.60
C ARG A 121 -1.94 6.51 10.28
N LEU A 122 -1.50 5.37 10.77
CA LEU A 122 -2.35 4.45 11.53
C LEU A 122 -2.84 5.09 12.83
N LEU A 123 -1.95 5.71 13.61
CA LEU A 123 -2.31 6.43 14.82
C LEU A 123 -3.27 7.60 14.55
N GLN A 124 -3.15 8.24 13.38
CA GLN A 124 -4.09 9.25 12.91
C GLN A 124 -5.43 8.64 12.53
N HIS A 125 -5.43 7.52 11.82
CA HIS A 125 -6.64 6.80 11.41
C HIS A 125 -7.49 6.39 12.63
N TYR A 126 -6.84 5.89 13.67
CA TYR A 126 -7.51 5.48 14.91
C TYR A 126 -7.75 6.65 15.88
N GLY A 127 -7.25 7.85 15.58
CA GLY A 127 -7.43 9.05 16.41
C GLY A 127 -6.67 8.99 17.74
N VAL A 128 -5.60 8.20 17.83
CA VAL A 128 -4.84 7.99 19.07
C VAL A 128 -3.98 9.21 19.39
N PRO A 129 -4.03 9.76 20.62
CA PRO A 129 -3.10 10.77 21.12
C PRO A 129 -1.66 10.27 21.11
N VAL A 130 -0.69 11.12 20.73
CA VAL A 130 0.72 10.71 20.53
C VAL A 130 1.66 11.61 21.30
N VAL A 131 2.60 11.00 22.01
CA VAL A 131 3.81 11.62 22.56
C VAL A 131 5.01 11.12 21.76
N LEU A 132 5.89 12.01 21.36
CA LEU A 132 7.11 11.69 20.59
C LEU A 132 8.31 11.65 21.54
N PHE A 133 9.12 10.59 21.43
CA PHE A 133 10.39 10.50 22.15
C PHE A 133 11.54 10.26 21.16
N PHE A 134 12.45 11.22 21.09
CA PHE A 134 13.67 11.13 20.29
C PHE A 134 14.76 10.45 21.14
N ASN A 135 15.05 9.21 20.83
CA ASN A 135 15.98 8.36 21.54
C ASN A 135 17.39 8.41 20.94
N LYS A 136 18.39 7.92 21.68
CA LYS A 136 19.80 7.86 21.25
C LYS A 136 20.42 9.24 21.04
N MET A 137 20.01 10.23 21.80
CA MET A 137 20.57 11.58 21.72
C MET A 137 22.02 11.66 22.21
N ASP A 138 22.53 10.58 22.82
CA ASP A 138 23.93 10.40 23.23
C ASP A 138 24.87 10.03 22.09
N LEU A 139 24.34 9.68 20.91
CA LEU A 139 25.15 9.30 19.78
C LEU A 139 25.59 10.50 18.93
N PRO A 140 26.83 10.45 18.34
CA PRO A 140 27.28 11.50 17.46
C PRO A 140 26.39 11.61 16.22
N GLY A 141 26.02 12.84 15.86
CA GLY A 141 25.13 13.14 14.71
C GLY A 141 23.66 13.36 15.09
N ALA A 142 23.28 13.16 16.35
CA ALA A 142 21.95 13.54 16.82
C ALA A 142 21.89 15.07 17.01
N ASP A 143 21.03 15.72 16.21
CA ASP A 143 20.78 17.17 16.29
C ASP A 143 19.30 17.41 16.61
N ARG A 144 19.05 17.93 17.80
CA ARG A 144 17.71 18.19 18.32
C ARG A 144 16.90 19.13 17.42
N ALA A 145 17.51 20.22 16.94
CA ALA A 145 16.83 21.19 16.11
C ALA A 145 16.45 20.62 14.74
N ALA A 146 17.38 19.89 14.12
CA ALA A 146 17.14 19.21 12.86
C ALA A 146 16.04 18.13 12.99
N LEU A 147 16.04 17.34 14.05
CA LEU A 147 15.02 16.30 14.31
C LEU A 147 13.62 16.88 14.53
N LEU A 148 13.52 17.99 15.28
CA LEU A 148 12.25 18.67 15.47
C LEU A 148 11.72 19.28 14.17
N ALA A 149 12.58 19.85 13.34
CA ALA A 149 12.22 20.37 12.03
C ALA A 149 11.76 19.23 11.06
N ASP A 150 12.45 18.09 11.11
CA ASP A 150 12.05 16.89 10.34
C ASP A 150 10.68 16.37 10.78
N ALA A 151 10.44 16.25 12.10
CA ALA A 151 9.14 15.85 12.63
C ALA A 151 8.01 16.85 12.27
N ARG A 152 8.28 18.15 12.34
CA ARG A 152 7.31 19.19 11.91
C ARG A 152 6.94 19.08 10.44
N THR A 153 7.92 18.77 9.61
CA THR A 153 7.71 18.65 8.16
C THR A 153 7.05 17.34 7.77
N ALA A 154 7.48 16.23 8.37
CA ALA A 154 7.07 14.90 7.98
C ALA A 154 5.79 14.38 8.68
N LEU A 155 5.55 14.80 9.94
CA LEU A 155 4.43 14.32 10.76
C LEU A 155 3.36 15.41 10.94
N SER A 156 3.69 16.49 11.63
CA SER A 156 2.77 17.61 11.87
C SER A 156 3.52 18.86 12.33
N ASP A 157 3.09 20.03 11.85
CA ASP A 157 3.54 21.35 12.31
C ASP A 157 3.27 21.61 13.80
N ARG A 158 2.36 20.84 14.41
CA ARG A 158 2.01 20.88 15.85
C ARG A 158 2.96 20.07 16.75
N CYS A 159 4.08 19.58 16.22
CA CYS A 159 5.15 18.96 17.02
C CYS A 159 5.90 20.06 17.80
N ALA A 160 5.87 20.01 19.12
CA ALA A 160 6.50 21.01 19.98
C ALA A 160 7.38 20.34 21.06
N ALA A 161 8.59 20.87 21.26
CA ALA A 161 9.44 20.46 22.36
C ALA A 161 8.84 20.94 23.69
N LEU A 162 8.69 20.08 24.70
CA LEU A 162 8.01 20.42 25.95
C LEU A 162 8.73 21.48 26.78
N ASP A 163 10.02 21.68 26.61
CA ASP A 163 10.80 22.71 27.27
C ASP A 163 10.75 24.06 26.52
N ASP A 164 10.08 24.14 25.38
CA ASP A 164 9.80 25.37 24.63
C ASP A 164 8.33 25.79 24.79
N ALA A 165 8.05 26.58 25.83
CA ALA A 165 6.69 26.99 26.18
C ALA A 165 5.98 27.76 25.07
N GLU A 166 6.71 28.55 24.27
CA GLU A 166 6.12 29.30 23.15
C GLU A 166 5.66 28.35 22.03
N SER A 167 6.48 27.37 21.68
CA SER A 167 6.10 26.37 20.69
C SER A 167 4.91 25.52 21.14
N VAL A 168 4.83 25.19 22.42
CA VAL A 168 3.68 24.47 23.01
C VAL A 168 2.44 25.34 22.96
N ALA A 169 2.53 26.62 23.32
CA ALA A 169 1.41 27.55 23.29
C ALA A 169 0.85 27.76 21.86
N LEU A 170 1.72 27.79 20.85
CA LEU A 170 1.34 27.96 19.44
C LEU A 170 0.59 26.76 18.85
N SER A 171 0.59 25.61 19.51
CA SER A 171 -0.05 24.39 18.98
C SER A 171 -1.57 24.40 19.03
N SER A 172 -2.18 25.16 19.96
CA SER A 172 -3.64 25.26 20.13
C SER A 172 -4.04 26.69 20.50
N GLU A 173 -5.18 27.16 19.97
CA GLU A 173 -5.72 28.49 20.25
C GLU A 173 -5.98 28.73 21.74
N ALA A 174 -6.52 27.73 22.44
CA ALA A 174 -6.78 27.82 23.87
C ALA A 174 -5.48 27.92 24.70
N LEU A 175 -4.44 27.17 24.32
CA LEU A 175 -3.12 27.28 24.98
C LEU A 175 -2.48 28.64 24.73
N LEU A 176 -2.58 29.15 23.51
CA LEU A 176 -2.02 30.45 23.13
C LEU A 176 -2.70 31.58 23.89
N GLU A 177 -4.04 31.61 23.95
CA GLU A 177 -4.80 32.59 24.71
C GLU A 177 -4.43 32.57 26.19
N HIS A 178 -4.36 31.40 26.81
CA HIS A 178 -3.95 31.23 28.21
C HIS A 178 -2.52 31.75 28.44
N PHE A 179 -1.56 31.34 27.59
CA PHE A 179 -0.17 31.74 27.69
C PHE A 179 0.04 33.26 27.54
N LEU A 180 -0.67 33.89 26.59
CA LEU A 180 -0.63 35.35 26.41
C LEU A 180 -1.20 36.11 27.61
N ASN A 181 -2.19 35.52 28.32
CA ASN A 181 -2.83 36.15 29.48
C ASN A 181 -2.03 35.93 30.79
N THR A 182 -1.36 34.80 30.97
CA THR A 182 -0.77 34.40 32.26
C THR A 182 0.77 34.31 32.20
N GLY A 183 1.37 34.19 31.02
CA GLY A 183 2.80 33.91 30.84
C GLY A 183 3.22 32.50 31.20
N ALA A 184 2.28 31.58 31.48
CA ALA A 184 2.55 30.20 31.85
C ALA A 184 1.68 29.21 31.07
N LEU A 185 2.16 27.97 30.92
CA LEU A 185 1.35 26.88 30.36
C LEU A 185 0.45 26.28 31.47
N ASP A 186 -0.76 25.88 31.07
CA ASP A 186 -1.67 25.12 31.91
C ASP A 186 -1.62 23.63 31.49
N ASP A 187 -1.24 22.74 32.41
CA ASP A 187 -1.13 21.31 32.15
C ASP A 187 -2.47 20.69 31.74
N ALA A 188 -3.59 21.19 32.27
CA ALA A 188 -4.91 20.66 31.92
C ALA A 188 -5.31 21.01 30.48
N LEU A 189 -5.03 22.25 30.04
CA LEU A 189 -5.22 22.68 28.65
C LEU A 189 -4.27 21.94 27.71
N ALA A 190 -3.03 21.73 28.13
CA ALA A 190 -2.06 20.97 27.35
C ALA A 190 -2.49 19.50 27.19
N ALA A 191 -3.01 18.85 28.26
CA ALA A 191 -3.56 17.50 28.20
C ALA A 191 -4.78 17.41 27.25
N ASP A 192 -5.66 18.42 27.27
CA ASP A 192 -6.82 18.50 26.34
C ASP A 192 -6.36 18.66 24.89
N ALA A 193 -5.35 19.50 24.63
CA ALA A 193 -4.76 19.66 23.31
C ALA A 193 -4.10 18.36 22.80
N VAL A 194 -3.42 17.60 23.67
CA VAL A 194 -2.88 16.26 23.33
C VAL A 194 -4.02 15.28 23.02
N ALA A 195 -5.09 15.27 23.84
CA ALA A 195 -6.26 14.41 23.63
C ALA A 195 -6.95 14.70 22.28
N LYS A 196 -7.02 15.95 21.86
CA LYS A 196 -7.58 16.39 20.58
C LYS A 196 -6.61 16.29 19.39
N ARG A 197 -5.39 15.83 19.62
CA ARG A 197 -4.30 15.79 18.62
C ARG A 197 -3.95 17.19 18.05
N GLU A 198 -4.09 18.21 18.86
CA GLU A 198 -3.69 19.58 18.54
C GLU A 198 -2.26 19.88 19.01
N LEU A 199 -1.75 19.11 19.97
CA LEU A 199 -0.37 19.16 20.45
C LEU A 199 0.25 17.76 20.38
N PHE A 200 1.46 17.68 19.82
CA PHE A 200 2.31 16.48 19.85
C PHE A 200 3.57 16.78 20.63
N PRO A 201 3.61 16.43 21.93
CA PRO A 201 4.75 16.69 22.79
C PRO A 201 5.99 15.94 22.31
N CYS A 202 7.11 16.63 22.16
CA CYS A 202 8.40 16.07 21.76
C CYS A 202 9.38 16.14 22.94
N LEU A 203 9.89 14.96 23.31
CA LEU A 203 10.91 14.80 24.34
C LEU A 203 12.17 14.19 23.72
N PHE A 204 13.32 14.45 24.33
CA PHE A 204 14.63 14.03 23.85
C PHE A 204 15.41 13.35 24.96
N GLY A 205 16.11 12.25 24.63
CA GLY A 205 16.89 11.55 25.65
C GLY A 205 17.64 10.32 25.12
N SER A 206 18.14 9.52 26.04
CA SER A 206 18.79 8.25 25.77
C SER A 206 18.28 7.20 26.74
N ALA A 207 17.48 6.26 26.26
CA ALA A 207 16.98 5.15 27.06
C ALA A 207 18.12 4.32 27.67
N ARG A 208 19.23 4.18 26.92
CA ARG A 208 20.44 3.46 27.40
C ARG A 208 21.11 4.15 28.57
N GLN A 209 21.16 5.48 28.56
CA GLN A 209 21.78 6.31 29.62
C GLN A 209 20.78 6.65 30.73
N LEU A 210 19.49 6.31 30.57
CA LEU A 210 18.37 6.72 31.44
C LEU A 210 18.16 8.25 31.45
N ASP A 211 18.65 8.96 30.43
CA ASP A 211 18.49 10.39 30.26
C ASP A 211 17.14 10.71 29.60
N GLY A 212 16.41 11.74 30.12
CA GLY A 212 15.08 12.12 29.62
C GLY A 212 13.94 11.19 30.05
N ILE A 213 14.18 10.08 30.78
CA ILE A 213 13.16 9.12 31.16
C ILE A 213 12.27 9.64 32.30
N ASP A 214 12.83 10.33 33.26
CA ASP A 214 12.06 10.93 34.36
C ASP A 214 11.16 12.08 33.84
N GLU A 215 11.62 12.84 32.85
CA GLU A 215 10.85 13.85 32.12
C GLU A 215 9.72 13.21 31.35
N LEU A 216 9.97 12.09 30.68
CA LEU A 216 8.96 11.34 29.95
C LEU A 216 7.87 10.80 30.89
N LEU A 217 8.23 10.21 32.02
CA LEU A 217 7.27 9.75 33.04
C LEU A 217 6.40 10.90 33.57
N ARG A 218 7.00 12.06 33.86
CA ARG A 218 6.25 13.26 34.29
C ARG A 218 5.33 13.79 33.19
N ALA A 219 5.80 13.81 31.93
CA ALA A 219 4.99 14.22 30.81
C ALA A 219 3.77 13.29 30.62
N LEU A 220 3.95 11.99 30.76
CA LEU A 220 2.83 11.03 30.72
C LEU A 220 1.86 11.24 31.88
N GLU A 221 2.33 11.53 33.08
CA GLU A 221 1.47 11.84 34.24
C GLU A 221 0.63 13.11 34.08
N CYS A 222 1.18 14.14 33.43
CA CYS A 222 0.50 15.42 33.24
C CYS A 222 -0.36 15.46 31.97
N LEU A 223 0.16 14.92 30.86
CA LEU A 223 -0.38 15.16 29.51
C LEU A 223 -1.13 13.96 28.92
N ALA A 224 -0.86 12.70 29.39
CA ALA A 224 -1.55 11.56 28.83
C ALA A 224 -3.06 11.62 29.14
N PRO A 225 -3.92 11.61 28.13
CA PRO A 225 -5.36 11.61 28.34
C PRO A 225 -5.81 10.28 28.93
N VAL A 226 -6.64 10.37 29.96
CA VAL A 226 -7.26 9.19 30.54
C VAL A 226 -8.76 9.27 30.27
N PRO A 227 -9.29 8.33 29.48
CA PRO A 227 -10.71 8.32 29.12
C PRO A 227 -11.62 8.16 30.33
N VAL A 228 -12.80 8.77 30.26
CA VAL A 228 -13.89 8.52 31.21
C VAL A 228 -14.72 7.38 30.68
N TYR A 229 -14.82 6.32 31.45
CA TYR A 229 -15.49 5.09 31.01
C TYR A 229 -16.96 5.05 31.50
N PRO A 230 -17.89 4.53 30.66
CA PRO A 230 -19.28 4.33 31.06
C PRO A 230 -19.41 3.28 32.18
N ALA A 231 -20.53 3.31 32.87
CA ALA A 231 -20.81 2.35 33.99
C ALA A 231 -21.24 0.96 33.45
N GLU A 232 -21.73 0.88 32.23
CA GLU A 232 -22.16 -0.36 31.59
C GLU A 232 -20.95 -1.15 31.08
N LEU A 233 -21.04 -2.49 31.16
CA LEU A 233 -19.96 -3.36 30.72
C LEU A 233 -19.77 -3.25 29.21
N SER A 234 -18.60 -2.84 28.83
CA SER A 234 -18.12 -2.91 27.46
C SER A 234 -16.64 -3.29 27.42
N ALA A 235 -16.23 -4.01 26.39
CA ALA A 235 -14.83 -4.37 26.19
C ALA A 235 -14.54 -4.60 24.71
N ARG A 236 -13.27 -4.48 24.31
CA ARG A 236 -12.79 -4.70 22.96
C ARG A 236 -11.68 -5.74 22.93
N VAL A 237 -11.85 -6.76 22.09
CA VAL A 237 -10.84 -7.79 21.83
C VAL A 237 -9.81 -7.27 20.83
N TYR A 238 -8.52 -7.38 21.13
CA TYR A 238 -7.47 -6.94 20.21
C TYR A 238 -6.52 -8.06 19.81
N GLN A 239 -6.42 -9.14 20.59
CA GLN A 239 -5.50 -10.23 20.28
C GLN A 239 -6.05 -11.57 20.79
N ILE A 240 -5.75 -12.63 20.06
CA ILE A 240 -5.95 -14.02 20.48
C ILE A 240 -4.57 -14.67 20.58
N ALA A 241 -4.36 -15.48 21.59
CA ALA A 241 -3.15 -16.30 21.73
C ALA A 241 -3.49 -17.64 22.39
N HIS A 242 -2.56 -18.58 22.35
CA HIS A 242 -2.66 -19.85 23.07
C HIS A 242 -1.51 -19.98 24.08
N ASP A 243 -1.84 -20.38 25.30
CA ASP A 243 -0.82 -20.64 26.30
C ASP A 243 -0.09 -21.98 26.00
N PRO A 244 1.05 -22.29 26.69
CA PRO A 244 1.79 -23.54 26.45
C PRO A 244 0.96 -24.81 26.72
N GLN A 245 -0.14 -24.72 27.44
CA GLN A 245 -1.07 -25.81 27.69
C GLN A 245 -2.16 -25.93 26.60
N GLY A 246 -2.15 -25.04 25.60
CA GLY A 246 -3.13 -24.99 24.51
C GLY A 246 -4.46 -24.30 24.88
N ASN A 247 -4.53 -23.63 26.03
CA ASN A 247 -5.72 -22.85 26.37
C ASN A 247 -5.76 -21.56 25.54
N ARG A 248 -6.93 -21.28 24.99
CA ARG A 248 -7.17 -20.06 24.20
C ARG A 248 -7.34 -18.85 25.10
N LEU A 249 -6.50 -17.86 24.93
CA LEU A 249 -6.48 -16.58 25.60
C LEU A 249 -7.08 -15.50 24.71
N THR A 250 -8.11 -14.82 25.20
CA THR A 250 -8.71 -13.67 24.52
C THR A 250 -8.26 -12.40 25.22
N PHE A 251 -7.34 -11.67 24.62
CA PHE A 251 -6.85 -10.39 25.16
C PHE A 251 -7.80 -9.27 24.80
N LEU A 252 -8.22 -8.52 25.81
CA LEU A 252 -9.20 -7.45 25.64
C LEU A 252 -8.91 -6.28 26.61
N LYS A 253 -9.36 -5.09 26.22
CA LYS A 253 -9.45 -3.92 27.10
C LYS A 253 -10.89 -3.74 27.55
N VAL A 254 -11.09 -3.58 28.84
CA VAL A 254 -12.39 -3.21 29.40
C VAL A 254 -12.61 -1.71 29.19
N THR A 255 -13.61 -1.35 28.37
CA THR A 255 -13.92 0.04 27.98
C THR A 255 -15.14 0.61 28.71
N GLY A 256 -15.76 -0.17 29.62
CA GLY A 256 -16.86 0.26 30.46
C GLY A 256 -17.15 -0.77 31.56
N GLY A 257 -17.65 -0.32 32.68
CA GLY A 257 -18.05 -1.16 33.82
C GLY A 257 -16.92 -2.01 34.41
N THR A 258 -17.24 -3.25 34.72
CA THR A 258 -16.28 -4.22 35.30
C THR A 258 -16.55 -5.60 34.76
N LEU A 259 -15.55 -6.27 34.24
CA LEU A 259 -15.61 -7.66 33.79
C LEU A 259 -15.27 -8.59 34.93
N ALA A 260 -16.14 -9.55 35.24
CA ALA A 260 -15.97 -10.48 36.35
C ALA A 260 -15.91 -11.94 35.90
N VAL A 261 -15.21 -12.78 36.65
CA VAL A 261 -15.19 -14.23 36.45
C VAL A 261 -16.61 -14.80 36.68
N ARG A 262 -16.99 -15.76 35.85
CA ARG A 262 -18.32 -16.40 35.80
C ARG A 262 -19.47 -15.52 35.26
N SER A 263 -19.18 -14.28 34.81
CA SER A 263 -20.19 -13.47 34.14
C SER A 263 -20.50 -14.05 32.76
N ALA A 264 -21.79 -14.00 32.40
CA ALA A 264 -22.22 -14.20 31.01
C ALA A 264 -22.14 -12.85 30.30
N VAL A 265 -21.52 -12.82 29.14
CA VAL A 265 -21.31 -11.60 28.36
C VAL A 265 -21.92 -11.76 26.96
N ARG A 266 -22.57 -10.71 26.49
CA ARG A 266 -23.03 -10.63 25.11
C ARG A 266 -21.90 -10.09 24.26
N CYS A 267 -21.63 -10.77 23.16
CA CYS A 267 -20.57 -10.43 22.24
C CYS A 267 -21.19 -10.07 20.88
N HIS A 268 -20.67 -9.04 20.26
CA HIS A 268 -21.09 -8.60 18.93
C HIS A 268 -19.96 -8.88 17.93
N ARG A 269 -20.31 -9.60 16.88
CA ARG A 269 -19.45 -9.86 15.76
C ARG A 269 -19.78 -8.89 14.61
N PRO A 270 -18.85 -8.64 13.67
CA PRO A 270 -19.13 -7.85 12.49
C PRO A 270 -20.25 -8.42 11.60
N ASP A 271 -20.47 -9.73 11.63
CA ASP A 271 -21.55 -10.44 10.93
C ASP A 271 -22.94 -10.27 11.57
N GLY A 272 -23.01 -9.63 12.75
CA GLY A 272 -24.27 -9.22 13.41
C GLY A 272 -24.97 -10.29 14.24
N GLU A 273 -24.45 -11.52 14.32
CA GLU A 273 -25.03 -12.54 15.20
C GLU A 273 -24.54 -12.36 16.66
N PRO A 274 -25.44 -12.16 17.64
CA PRO A 274 -25.05 -12.07 19.03
C PRO A 274 -24.61 -13.45 19.55
N LEU A 275 -23.41 -13.49 20.12
CA LEU A 275 -22.88 -14.68 20.77
C LEU A 275 -22.91 -14.48 22.30
N GLU A 276 -23.49 -15.43 23.05
CA GLU A 276 -23.34 -15.44 24.51
C GLU A 276 -22.17 -16.32 24.89
N ALA A 277 -21.24 -15.74 25.67
CA ALA A 277 -20.07 -16.44 26.17
C ALA A 277 -19.93 -16.26 27.69
N LYS A 278 -19.22 -17.17 28.34
CA LYS A 278 -19.00 -17.14 29.79
C LYS A 278 -17.53 -17.05 30.11
N VAL A 279 -17.14 -16.04 30.88
CA VAL A 279 -15.78 -15.87 31.36
C VAL A 279 -15.46 -16.92 32.44
N THR A 280 -14.43 -17.73 32.19
CA THR A 280 -14.02 -18.78 33.15
C THR A 280 -12.86 -18.34 34.03
N GLN A 281 -11.94 -17.54 33.52
CA GLN A 281 -10.80 -17.01 34.26
C GLN A 281 -10.39 -15.67 33.65
N LEU A 282 -9.86 -14.78 34.49
CA LEU A 282 -9.23 -13.51 34.07
C LEU A 282 -7.77 -13.50 34.55
N ARG A 283 -6.85 -13.09 33.65
CA ARG A 283 -5.43 -13.02 33.91
C ARG A 283 -4.91 -11.62 33.52
N LEU A 284 -4.11 -11.03 34.44
CA LEU A 284 -3.36 -9.79 34.16
C LEU A 284 -1.91 -10.17 33.90
N TYR A 285 -1.42 -9.90 32.72
CA TYR A 285 -0.05 -10.24 32.30
C TYR A 285 0.95 -9.12 32.55
N SER A 286 2.18 -9.50 32.93
CA SER A 286 3.37 -8.63 32.92
C SER A 286 4.57 -9.46 32.46
N GLY A 287 5.02 -9.27 31.24
CA GLY A 287 6.00 -10.14 30.58
C GLY A 287 5.48 -11.57 30.44
N ALA A 288 6.23 -12.57 30.91
CA ALA A 288 5.84 -13.97 30.90
C ALA A 288 4.91 -14.38 32.07
N GLU A 289 4.84 -13.58 33.11
CA GLU A 289 4.09 -13.88 34.33
C GLU A 289 2.66 -13.32 34.26
N PHE A 290 1.74 -13.97 34.94
CA PHE A 290 0.38 -13.47 35.10
C PHE A 290 -0.18 -13.63 36.51
N GLU A 291 -1.07 -12.72 36.84
CA GLU A 291 -1.88 -12.79 38.08
C GLU A 291 -3.32 -13.14 37.70
N ALA A 292 -3.89 -14.16 38.38
CA ALA A 292 -5.29 -14.50 38.23
C ALA A 292 -6.17 -13.62 39.14
N VAL A 293 -7.12 -12.90 38.54
CA VAL A 293 -7.98 -11.96 39.22
C VAL A 293 -9.47 -12.34 39.12
N GLN A 294 -10.29 -11.85 40.06
CA GLN A 294 -11.74 -12.14 40.06
C GLN A 294 -12.51 -11.14 39.19
N GLN A 295 -11.99 -9.93 39.05
CA GLN A 295 -12.62 -8.85 38.29
C GLN A 295 -11.59 -7.88 37.70
N VAL A 296 -11.92 -7.27 36.59
CA VAL A 296 -11.10 -6.26 35.89
C VAL A 296 -11.98 -5.05 35.59
N PRO A 297 -11.66 -3.87 36.13
CA PRO A 297 -12.42 -2.65 35.91
C PRO A 297 -12.08 -2.01 34.55
N ALA A 298 -12.91 -1.07 34.11
CA ALA A 298 -12.66 -0.27 32.92
C ALA A 298 -11.30 0.46 32.97
N GLY A 299 -10.63 0.56 31.86
CA GLY A 299 -9.29 1.12 31.68
C GLY A 299 -8.15 0.11 31.81
N ASP A 300 -8.42 -1.13 32.20
CA ASP A 300 -7.42 -2.19 32.26
C ASP A 300 -7.51 -3.15 31.06
N VAL A 301 -6.39 -3.79 30.77
CA VAL A 301 -6.24 -4.86 29.78
C VAL A 301 -6.07 -6.19 30.49
N CYS A 302 -6.75 -7.23 30.03
CA CYS A 302 -6.63 -8.58 30.57
C CYS A 302 -6.74 -9.65 29.47
N ALA A 303 -6.32 -10.86 29.82
CA ALA A 303 -6.63 -12.07 29.07
C ALA A 303 -7.78 -12.82 29.74
N ALA A 304 -8.83 -13.11 28.98
CA ALA A 304 -9.99 -13.86 29.43
C ALA A 304 -10.00 -15.26 28.80
N LEU A 305 -10.33 -16.26 29.62
CA LEU A 305 -10.60 -17.63 29.15
C LEU A 305 -12.11 -17.87 29.15
N GLY A 306 -12.56 -18.76 28.25
CA GLY A 306 -13.96 -19.12 28.10
C GLY A 306 -14.71 -18.32 27.03
N LEU A 307 -14.06 -17.35 26.39
CA LEU A 307 -14.61 -16.56 25.30
C LEU A 307 -14.29 -17.21 23.93
N SER A 308 -14.67 -18.47 23.77
CA SER A 308 -14.47 -19.20 22.51
C SER A 308 -15.32 -18.60 21.38
N GLY A 309 -14.71 -18.49 20.21
CA GLY A 309 -15.40 -17.98 19.02
C GLY A 309 -15.33 -16.47 18.78
N LEU A 310 -14.73 -15.68 19.70
CA LEU A 310 -14.41 -14.29 19.46
C LEU A 310 -13.09 -14.16 18.70
N LEU A 311 -12.99 -13.18 17.84
CA LEU A 311 -11.79 -12.84 17.07
C LEU A 311 -11.27 -11.45 17.51
N ALA A 312 -10.05 -11.11 17.07
CA ALA A 312 -9.55 -9.76 17.22
C ALA A 312 -10.43 -8.77 16.45
N GLY A 313 -10.81 -7.65 17.08
CA GLY A 313 -11.76 -6.67 16.55
C GLY A 313 -13.20 -6.82 17.07
N ASP A 314 -13.57 -8.00 17.63
CA ASP A 314 -14.88 -8.20 18.22
C ASP A 314 -15.07 -7.38 19.51
N THR A 315 -16.32 -7.10 19.85
CA THR A 315 -16.67 -6.29 21.03
C THR A 315 -17.61 -7.02 21.97
N LEU A 316 -17.53 -6.67 23.24
CA LEU A 316 -18.42 -7.13 24.29
C LEU A 316 -19.30 -5.98 24.77
N GLY A 317 -20.58 -6.23 25.05
CA GLY A 317 -21.53 -5.21 25.52
C GLY A 317 -21.80 -4.17 24.46
N ASP A 318 -21.99 -2.91 24.85
CA ASP A 318 -22.36 -1.80 23.97
C ASP A 318 -21.16 -1.06 23.34
N ALA A 319 -20.02 -1.74 23.19
CA ALA A 319 -18.86 -1.13 22.55
C ALA A 319 -19.10 -0.94 21.02
N ALA A 320 -18.70 0.22 20.51
CA ALA A 320 -18.78 0.49 19.07
C ALA A 320 -17.94 -0.51 18.27
N PRO A 321 -18.41 -0.96 17.10
CA PRO A 321 -17.66 -1.86 16.24
C PRO A 321 -16.34 -1.21 15.78
N ASP A 322 -15.37 -2.04 15.46
CA ASP A 322 -14.08 -1.58 14.95
C ASP A 322 -14.21 -0.98 13.54
N ARG A 323 -13.29 -0.08 13.20
CA ARG A 323 -13.22 0.54 11.86
C ARG A 323 -12.66 -0.40 10.79
N GLY A 324 -12.24 -1.60 11.19
CA GLY A 324 -11.54 -2.54 10.33
C GLY A 324 -10.05 -2.24 10.18
N ALA A 325 -9.28 -3.24 9.78
CA ALA A 325 -7.85 -3.10 9.57
C ALA A 325 -7.57 -2.22 8.34
N ALA A 326 -6.68 -1.24 8.48
CA ALA A 326 -6.24 -0.37 7.39
C ALA A 326 -5.09 -1.00 6.57
N LEU A 327 -4.31 -1.90 7.19
CA LEU A 327 -3.24 -2.62 6.51
C LEU A 327 -3.74 -3.95 5.95
N GLU A 328 -3.44 -4.21 4.70
CA GLU A 328 -3.72 -5.49 4.05
C GLU A 328 -2.46 -6.11 3.45
N PRO A 329 -2.26 -7.42 3.63
CA PRO A 329 -1.16 -8.13 2.98
C PRO A 329 -1.29 -8.11 1.47
N VAL A 330 -0.17 -7.88 0.78
CA VAL A 330 -0.13 -7.74 -0.69
C VAL A 330 0.50 -8.95 -1.39
N MET A 331 1.08 -9.86 -0.63
CA MET A 331 1.73 -11.08 -1.14
C MET A 331 0.99 -12.32 -0.68
N SER A 332 0.81 -13.28 -1.60
CA SER A 332 0.20 -14.58 -1.33
C SER A 332 1.22 -15.68 -1.61
N TYR A 333 1.45 -16.56 -0.65
CA TYR A 333 2.37 -17.67 -0.74
C TYR A 333 1.64 -19.00 -0.61
N CYS A 334 2.10 -20.02 -1.36
CA CYS A 334 1.64 -21.38 -1.18
C CYS A 334 2.49 -22.08 -0.11
N ILE A 335 1.85 -22.69 0.88
CA ILE A 335 2.51 -23.51 1.89
C ILE A 335 2.75 -24.90 1.31
N ARG A 336 4.00 -25.27 1.10
CA ARG A 336 4.42 -26.61 0.67
C ARG A 336 4.60 -27.47 1.90
N LEU A 337 3.64 -28.35 2.12
CA LEU A 337 3.67 -29.32 3.23
C LEU A 337 4.61 -30.50 2.91
N PRO A 338 5.15 -31.20 3.94
CA PRO A 338 5.83 -32.49 3.77
C PRO A 338 4.93 -33.49 3.02
N ALA A 339 5.55 -34.39 2.23
CA ALA A 339 4.83 -35.29 1.33
C ALA A 339 3.92 -36.32 2.05
N ASP A 340 4.20 -36.59 3.32
CA ASP A 340 3.44 -37.47 4.19
C ASP A 340 2.24 -36.83 4.90
N LEU A 341 2.07 -35.49 4.75
CA LEU A 341 1.03 -34.73 5.44
C LEU A 341 -0.11 -34.35 4.48
N ASP A 342 -1.32 -34.81 4.78
CA ASP A 342 -2.51 -34.40 4.04
C ASP A 342 -2.86 -32.95 4.32
N PRO A 343 -2.96 -32.09 3.29
CA PRO A 343 -3.35 -30.70 3.43
C PRO A 343 -4.70 -30.48 4.13
N GLN A 344 -5.66 -31.39 3.96
CA GLN A 344 -6.96 -31.29 4.61
C GLN A 344 -6.88 -31.53 6.14
N LEU A 345 -5.93 -32.35 6.60
CA LEU A 345 -5.66 -32.55 8.02
C LEU A 345 -4.78 -31.44 8.61
N ALA A 346 -3.95 -30.80 7.78
CA ALA A 346 -3.11 -29.69 8.19
C ALA A 346 -3.88 -28.38 8.34
N LEU A 347 -4.85 -28.10 7.48
CA LEU A 347 -5.58 -26.85 7.41
C LEU A 347 -6.24 -26.43 8.76
N PRO A 348 -6.94 -27.30 9.50
CA PRO A 348 -7.53 -26.92 10.79
C PRO A 348 -6.49 -26.50 11.83
N LYS A 349 -5.30 -27.10 11.82
CA LYS A 349 -4.20 -26.72 12.71
C LYS A 349 -3.54 -25.42 12.28
N LEU A 350 -3.37 -25.19 10.99
CA LEU A 350 -2.87 -23.92 10.48
C LEU A 350 -3.84 -22.77 10.77
N ARG A 351 -5.15 -23.02 10.73
CA ARG A 351 -6.16 -22.01 11.11
C ARG A 351 -6.07 -21.54 12.57
N LEU A 352 -5.47 -22.30 13.46
CA LEU A 352 -5.16 -21.79 14.81
C LEU A 352 -4.18 -20.62 14.77
N LEU A 353 -3.25 -20.62 13.80
CA LEU A 353 -2.36 -19.47 13.59
C LEU A 353 -3.11 -18.28 12.98
N GLU A 354 -4.11 -18.53 12.13
CA GLU A 354 -4.99 -17.49 11.59
C GLU A 354 -5.87 -16.85 12.67
N GLU A 355 -6.32 -17.60 13.68
CA GLU A 355 -7.02 -17.01 14.83
C GLU A 355 -6.14 -16.01 15.61
N GLU A 356 -4.83 -16.33 15.75
CA GLU A 356 -3.87 -15.44 16.40
C GLU A 356 -3.48 -14.27 15.51
N GLU A 357 -3.38 -14.50 14.20
CA GLU A 357 -3.00 -13.51 13.20
C GLU A 357 -3.97 -13.53 12.00
N PRO A 358 -5.13 -12.85 12.11
CA PRO A 358 -6.22 -12.92 11.13
C PRO A 358 -5.81 -12.46 9.72
N GLN A 359 -4.76 -11.67 9.62
CA GLN A 359 -4.27 -11.18 8.32
C GLN A 359 -3.54 -12.25 7.49
N LEU A 360 -3.21 -13.41 8.07
CA LEU A 360 -2.67 -14.55 7.33
C LEU A 360 -3.66 -15.05 6.26
N ARG A 361 -4.97 -14.85 6.45
CA ARG A 361 -6.04 -15.19 5.50
C ARG A 361 -5.74 -16.50 4.78
N MET A 362 -5.77 -17.61 5.51
CA MET A 362 -5.46 -18.92 4.96
C MET A 362 -6.59 -19.44 4.09
N VAL A 363 -6.33 -19.56 2.80
CA VAL A 363 -7.30 -20.00 1.79
C VAL A 363 -6.92 -21.40 1.30
N TRP A 364 -7.90 -22.30 1.30
CA TRP A 364 -7.78 -23.58 0.65
C TRP A 364 -8.20 -23.47 -0.81
N ASP A 365 -7.27 -23.65 -1.73
CA ASP A 365 -7.57 -23.76 -3.17
C ASP A 365 -7.90 -25.21 -3.49
N ALA A 366 -9.18 -25.53 -3.62
CA ALA A 366 -9.66 -26.89 -3.89
C ALA A 366 -9.22 -27.40 -5.27
N ARG A 367 -9.06 -26.52 -6.26
CA ARG A 367 -8.65 -26.86 -7.62
C ARG A 367 -7.18 -27.29 -7.67
N LEU A 368 -6.32 -26.53 -7.00
CA LEU A 368 -4.88 -26.79 -6.96
C LEU A 368 -4.49 -27.70 -5.80
N ARG A 369 -5.40 -27.94 -4.84
CA ARG A 369 -5.16 -28.64 -3.57
C ARG A 369 -3.99 -28.03 -2.79
N GLU A 370 -3.95 -26.70 -2.75
CA GLU A 370 -2.92 -25.90 -2.12
C GLU A 370 -3.49 -25.07 -0.98
N ILE A 371 -2.72 -24.90 0.09
CA ILE A 371 -3.01 -23.93 1.15
C ILE A 371 -2.23 -22.67 0.85
N ARG A 372 -2.92 -21.55 0.72
CA ARG A 372 -2.33 -20.24 0.49
C ARG A 372 -2.44 -19.38 1.73
N VAL A 373 -1.41 -18.58 1.97
CA VAL A 373 -1.34 -17.63 3.08
C VAL A 373 -0.95 -16.25 2.56
N GLN A 374 -1.51 -15.21 3.16
CA GLN A 374 -1.16 -13.83 2.82
C GLN A 374 -0.16 -13.28 3.85
N LEU A 375 0.87 -12.57 3.40
CA LEU A 375 1.94 -12.02 4.22
C LEU A 375 2.34 -10.62 3.75
N MET A 376 2.86 -9.81 4.68
CA MET A 376 3.37 -8.47 4.38
C MET A 376 4.77 -8.50 3.77
N GLY A 377 5.62 -9.43 4.22
CA GLY A 377 7.01 -9.48 3.78
C GLY A 377 7.76 -10.78 4.08
N ALA A 378 9.03 -10.78 3.70
CA ALA A 378 9.88 -11.97 3.78
C ALA A 378 10.23 -12.39 5.22
N VAL A 379 10.37 -11.43 6.15
CA VAL A 379 10.68 -11.74 7.55
C VAL A 379 9.50 -12.46 8.21
N GLN A 380 8.27 -12.01 7.92
CA GLN A 380 7.06 -12.68 8.42
C GLN A 380 6.96 -14.13 7.90
N LEU A 381 7.39 -14.39 6.65
CA LEU A 381 7.42 -15.75 6.08
C LEU A 381 8.36 -16.68 6.86
N GLU A 382 9.58 -16.23 7.17
CA GLU A 382 10.54 -17.01 7.94
C GLU A 382 10.07 -17.28 9.38
N ILE A 383 9.40 -16.31 9.99
CA ILE A 383 8.79 -16.46 11.31
C ILE A 383 7.65 -17.47 11.27
N LEU A 384 6.75 -17.37 10.29
CA LEU A 384 5.65 -18.32 10.12
C LEU A 384 6.17 -19.75 9.92
N GLN A 385 7.23 -19.94 9.11
CA GLN A 385 7.89 -21.24 8.95
C GLN A 385 8.39 -21.78 10.29
N SER A 386 9.06 -20.95 11.07
CA SER A 386 9.59 -21.32 12.38
C SER A 386 8.47 -21.65 13.38
N LEU A 387 7.37 -20.90 13.38
CA LEU A 387 6.19 -21.14 14.23
C LEU A 387 5.52 -22.48 13.89
N ILE A 388 5.33 -22.78 12.60
CA ILE A 388 4.77 -24.05 12.14
C ILE A 388 5.65 -25.21 12.59
N ARG A 389 6.97 -25.07 12.44
CA ARG A 389 7.92 -26.08 12.89
C ARG A 389 7.89 -26.31 14.41
N MET A 390 7.88 -25.22 15.20
CA MET A 390 7.85 -25.31 16.67
C MET A 390 6.55 -25.90 17.21
N ARG A 391 5.39 -25.47 16.65
CA ARG A 391 4.08 -25.91 17.18
C ARG A 391 3.64 -27.27 16.70
N PHE A 392 3.90 -27.58 15.42
CA PHE A 392 3.36 -28.76 14.78
C PHE A 392 4.44 -29.79 14.38
N GLY A 393 5.72 -29.42 14.48
CA GLY A 393 6.85 -30.27 14.06
C GLY A 393 6.96 -30.43 12.55
N TRP A 394 6.34 -29.55 11.75
CA TRP A 394 6.32 -29.66 10.31
C TRP A 394 7.38 -28.77 9.66
N ASP A 395 8.20 -29.37 8.83
CA ASP A 395 9.14 -28.64 7.98
C ASP A 395 8.43 -28.23 6.69
N VAL A 396 7.88 -27.01 6.67
CA VAL A 396 7.20 -26.44 5.50
C VAL A 396 8.15 -25.56 4.69
N THR A 397 7.87 -25.44 3.41
CA THR A 397 8.51 -24.46 2.53
C THR A 397 7.45 -23.61 1.84
N PHE A 398 7.86 -22.48 1.29
CA PHE A 398 6.96 -21.59 0.58
C PHE A 398 7.42 -21.43 -0.87
N ASP A 399 6.47 -21.17 -1.76
CA ASP A 399 6.76 -20.80 -3.14
C ASP A 399 7.38 -19.39 -3.23
N THR A 400 7.67 -18.92 -4.44
CA THR A 400 8.24 -17.58 -4.69
C THR A 400 7.30 -16.43 -4.37
N GLY A 401 6.05 -16.72 -3.98
CA GLY A 401 5.00 -15.75 -3.72
C GLY A 401 4.40 -15.15 -5.01
N ARG A 402 3.13 -14.88 -4.96
CA ARG A 402 2.37 -14.21 -6.04
C ARG A 402 1.81 -12.90 -5.54
N ILE A 403 1.67 -11.95 -6.44
CA ILE A 403 1.00 -10.69 -6.16
C ILE A 403 -0.49 -10.95 -5.92
N SER A 404 -1.05 -10.32 -4.90
CA SER A 404 -2.49 -10.32 -4.65
C SER A 404 -3.14 -9.25 -5.51
N TYR A 405 -3.69 -9.65 -6.66
CA TYR A 405 -4.41 -8.74 -7.54
C TYR A 405 -5.83 -8.46 -7.03
N ARG A 406 -6.43 -7.37 -7.49
CA ARG A 406 -7.85 -7.04 -7.35
C ARG A 406 -8.42 -6.63 -8.69
N GLU A 407 -9.75 -6.56 -8.79
CA GLU A 407 -10.43 -6.13 -10.00
C GLU A 407 -11.47 -5.05 -9.69
N THR A 408 -11.67 -4.13 -10.63
CA THR A 408 -12.75 -3.14 -10.62
C THR A 408 -13.29 -2.94 -12.03
N ILE A 409 -14.23 -2.03 -12.23
CA ILE A 409 -14.82 -1.74 -13.53
C ILE A 409 -14.62 -0.28 -13.92
N ALA A 410 -14.59 0.00 -15.24
CA ALA A 410 -14.38 1.35 -15.77
C ALA A 410 -15.66 2.20 -15.76
N ALA A 411 -16.84 1.60 -15.95
CA ALA A 411 -18.10 2.30 -16.11
C ALA A 411 -19.25 1.54 -15.43
N PRO A 412 -20.35 2.23 -15.05
CA PRO A 412 -21.50 1.59 -14.48
C PRO A 412 -22.14 0.58 -15.43
N VAL A 413 -22.55 -0.58 -14.90
CA VAL A 413 -23.20 -1.66 -15.63
C VAL A 413 -24.37 -2.22 -14.83
N GLU A 414 -25.42 -2.66 -15.52
CA GLU A 414 -26.51 -3.42 -14.92
C GLU A 414 -26.22 -4.90 -15.01
N GLY A 415 -26.27 -5.59 -13.88
CA GLY A 415 -26.20 -7.03 -13.77
C GLY A 415 -27.57 -7.63 -13.48
N VAL A 416 -27.95 -8.64 -14.23
CA VAL A 416 -29.25 -9.34 -14.10
C VAL A 416 -29.01 -10.78 -13.72
N GLY A 417 -29.67 -11.22 -12.67
CA GLY A 417 -29.65 -12.62 -12.24
C GLY A 417 -31.05 -13.17 -12.11
N HIS A 418 -31.32 -14.27 -12.80
CA HIS A 418 -32.58 -14.95 -12.77
C HIS A 418 -32.41 -16.41 -12.30
N PHE A 419 -33.30 -16.84 -11.41
CA PHE A 419 -33.26 -18.21 -10.89
C PHE A 419 -34.70 -18.75 -10.77
N GLU A 420 -35.07 -19.58 -11.74
CA GLU A 420 -36.40 -20.14 -11.89
C GLU A 420 -36.36 -21.65 -12.25
N PRO A 421 -35.75 -22.51 -11.43
CA PRO A 421 -36.00 -23.94 -11.58
C PRO A 421 -37.43 -24.28 -11.11
N LEU A 422 -37.89 -25.51 -11.38
CA LEU A 422 -39.26 -25.91 -11.09
C LEU A 422 -39.68 -25.58 -9.65
N ARG A 423 -40.75 -24.77 -9.50
CA ARG A 423 -41.30 -24.25 -8.21
C ARG A 423 -40.45 -23.29 -7.44
N HIS A 424 -39.47 -22.67 -8.08
CA HIS A 424 -38.65 -21.59 -7.52
C HIS A 424 -38.74 -20.37 -8.43
N TYR A 425 -38.56 -19.18 -7.89
CA TYR A 425 -38.53 -17.95 -8.69
C TYR A 425 -37.83 -16.81 -7.94
N ALA A 426 -36.81 -16.25 -8.52
CA ALA A 426 -36.24 -14.97 -8.11
C ALA A 426 -35.58 -14.26 -9.30
N GLU A 427 -35.80 -12.98 -9.42
CA GLU A 427 -35.07 -12.10 -10.36
C GLU A 427 -34.52 -10.89 -9.61
N VAL A 428 -33.27 -10.55 -9.89
CA VAL A 428 -32.53 -9.46 -9.23
C VAL A 428 -31.80 -8.65 -10.28
N HIS A 429 -31.99 -7.34 -10.22
CA HIS A 429 -31.27 -6.35 -11.03
C HIS A 429 -30.38 -5.49 -10.15
N LEU A 430 -29.09 -5.50 -10.41
CA LEU A 430 -28.08 -4.77 -9.67
C LEU A 430 -27.39 -3.75 -10.58
N ILE A 431 -27.18 -2.56 -10.10
CA ILE A 431 -26.29 -1.57 -10.73
C ILE A 431 -24.94 -1.66 -10.06
N LEU A 432 -23.92 -2.03 -10.81
CA LEU A 432 -22.53 -2.02 -10.40
C LEU A 432 -21.90 -0.73 -10.91
N ALA A 433 -21.42 0.13 -10.02
CA ALA A 433 -20.81 1.40 -10.39
C ALA A 433 -19.43 1.54 -9.75
N PRO A 434 -18.42 2.03 -10.48
CA PRO A 434 -17.08 2.25 -9.91
C PRO A 434 -17.11 3.33 -8.84
N LEU A 435 -16.28 3.15 -7.82
CA LEU A 435 -16.01 4.12 -6.75
C LEU A 435 -14.56 4.61 -6.82
N PRO A 436 -14.25 5.72 -6.14
CA PRO A 436 -12.86 6.14 -5.97
C PRO A 436 -12.02 5.04 -5.34
N GLN A 437 -10.72 5.03 -5.67
CA GLN A 437 -9.74 4.08 -5.15
C GLN A 437 -9.76 4.03 -3.61
N GLY A 438 -9.71 2.81 -3.07
CA GLY A 438 -9.72 2.57 -1.62
C GLY A 438 -11.09 2.65 -0.95
N SER A 439 -12.16 2.81 -1.73
CA SER A 439 -13.54 2.84 -1.18
C SER A 439 -14.07 1.45 -0.80
N GLY A 440 -13.44 0.38 -1.27
CA GLY A 440 -13.89 -0.98 -1.07
C GLY A 440 -15.25 -1.28 -1.72
N LEU A 441 -16.04 -2.14 -1.12
CA LEU A 441 -17.40 -2.48 -1.60
C LEU A 441 -18.46 -1.75 -0.77
N VAL A 442 -19.38 -1.09 -1.47
CA VAL A 442 -20.52 -0.41 -0.87
C VAL A 442 -21.80 -1.03 -1.41
N PHE A 443 -22.71 -1.43 -0.52
CA PHE A 443 -23.98 -2.05 -0.88
C PHE A 443 -25.13 -1.12 -0.52
N ASP A 444 -26.07 -0.92 -1.46
CA ASP A 444 -27.17 0.02 -1.33
C ASP A 444 -28.44 -0.51 -2.04
N THR A 445 -29.58 0.10 -1.81
CA THR A 445 -30.83 -0.19 -2.50
C THR A 445 -31.57 1.09 -2.87
N VAL A 446 -32.04 1.14 -4.10
CA VAL A 446 -32.99 2.16 -4.62
C VAL A 446 -34.32 1.51 -5.08
N CYS A 447 -34.44 0.20 -4.83
CA CYS A 447 -35.66 -0.53 -5.18
C CYS A 447 -36.85 -0.10 -4.31
N SER A 448 -37.97 0.24 -4.94
CA SER A 448 -39.21 0.55 -4.22
C SER A 448 -39.76 -0.67 -3.49
N GLU A 449 -40.31 -0.45 -2.29
CA GLU A 449 -41.02 -1.51 -1.54
C GLU A 449 -42.27 -2.01 -2.29
N ASP A 450 -42.85 -1.21 -3.18
CA ASP A 450 -43.95 -1.63 -4.06
C ASP A 450 -43.52 -2.63 -5.14
N VAL A 451 -42.24 -2.64 -5.50
CA VAL A 451 -41.67 -3.56 -6.50
C VAL A 451 -41.17 -4.84 -5.83
N LEU A 452 -40.47 -4.71 -4.70
CA LEU A 452 -39.96 -5.84 -3.94
C LEU A 452 -40.04 -5.55 -2.44
N ASP A 453 -40.67 -6.45 -1.68
CA ASP A 453 -40.82 -6.32 -0.23
C ASP A 453 -39.50 -6.11 0.47
N ARG A 454 -39.50 -5.27 1.52
CA ARG A 454 -38.31 -4.86 2.29
C ARG A 454 -37.53 -6.02 2.87
N ASN A 455 -38.20 -7.13 3.23
CA ASN A 455 -37.51 -8.30 3.78
C ASN A 455 -36.66 -8.99 2.70
N TRP A 456 -37.16 -9.06 1.49
CA TRP A 456 -36.39 -9.59 0.36
C TRP A 456 -35.21 -8.66 -0.01
N GLN A 457 -35.41 -7.34 0.03
CA GLN A 457 -34.33 -6.39 -0.21
C GLN A 457 -33.23 -6.56 0.82
N ARG A 458 -33.54 -6.66 2.12
CA ARG A 458 -32.56 -6.93 3.18
C ARG A 458 -31.82 -8.24 2.98
N LEU A 459 -32.54 -9.30 2.59
CA LEU A 459 -31.94 -10.60 2.30
C LEU A 459 -30.94 -10.52 1.15
N ILE A 460 -31.27 -9.82 0.07
CA ILE A 460 -30.36 -9.60 -1.07
C ILE A 460 -29.11 -8.85 -0.60
N LEU A 461 -29.26 -7.78 0.18
CA LEU A 461 -28.11 -7.04 0.72
C LEU A 461 -27.25 -7.94 1.63
N THR A 462 -27.85 -8.80 2.44
CA THR A 462 -27.12 -9.80 3.23
C THR A 462 -26.33 -10.75 2.33
N HIS A 463 -26.94 -11.26 1.24
CA HIS A 463 -26.26 -12.15 0.29
C HIS A 463 -25.13 -11.46 -0.46
N LEU A 464 -25.21 -10.14 -0.71
CA LEU A 464 -24.09 -9.37 -1.27
C LEU A 464 -22.93 -9.26 -0.29
N GLN A 465 -23.18 -9.17 1.01
CA GLN A 465 -22.16 -9.01 2.05
C GLN A 465 -21.51 -10.33 2.47
N GLU A 466 -22.25 -11.46 2.43
CA GLU A 466 -21.78 -12.76 2.94
C GLU A 466 -20.71 -13.43 2.05
N LYS A 467 -20.56 -13.00 0.79
CA LYS A 467 -19.67 -13.62 -0.19
C LYS A 467 -18.63 -12.65 -0.71
N GLN A 468 -17.39 -13.12 -0.83
CA GLN A 468 -16.36 -12.41 -1.57
C GLN A 468 -16.63 -12.56 -3.07
N HIS A 469 -16.93 -11.45 -3.75
CA HIS A 469 -17.17 -11.44 -5.19
C HIS A 469 -15.85 -11.43 -5.95
N LEU A 470 -15.75 -12.31 -6.96
CA LEU A 470 -14.55 -12.46 -7.79
C LEU A 470 -14.74 -11.78 -9.14
N GLY A 471 -13.67 -11.16 -9.65
CA GLY A 471 -13.64 -10.57 -10.96
C GLY A 471 -13.55 -11.60 -12.09
N VAL A 472 -13.55 -11.12 -13.32
CA VAL A 472 -13.62 -11.96 -14.53
C VAL A 472 -12.32 -12.05 -15.32
N LEU A 473 -11.32 -11.21 -14.99
CA LEU A 473 -10.02 -11.23 -15.67
C LEU A 473 -9.10 -12.31 -15.10
N THR A 474 -9.04 -12.42 -13.79
CA THR A 474 -8.09 -13.27 -13.08
C THR A 474 -8.72 -14.11 -11.98
N GLY A 475 -10.01 -13.88 -11.68
CA GLY A 475 -10.68 -14.44 -10.51
C GLY A 475 -10.24 -13.80 -9.20
N SER A 476 -9.62 -12.63 -9.27
CA SER A 476 -9.23 -11.87 -8.08
C SER A 476 -10.43 -11.16 -7.46
N PRO A 477 -10.40 -10.86 -6.14
CA PRO A 477 -11.49 -10.16 -5.47
C PRO A 477 -11.78 -8.80 -6.11
N VAL A 478 -13.07 -8.45 -6.25
CA VAL A 478 -13.45 -7.11 -6.72
C VAL A 478 -13.36 -6.09 -5.58
N THR A 479 -13.06 -4.84 -5.92
CA THR A 479 -12.98 -3.71 -4.99
C THR A 479 -13.42 -2.41 -5.67
N ASP A 480 -13.63 -1.37 -4.87
CA ASP A 480 -13.98 -0.02 -5.32
C ASP A 480 -15.22 0.00 -6.20
N LEU A 481 -16.24 -0.72 -5.73
CA LEU A 481 -17.54 -0.84 -6.40
C LEU A 481 -18.69 -0.50 -5.46
N ARG A 482 -19.67 0.23 -5.98
CA ARG A 482 -20.99 0.31 -5.38
C ARG A 482 -21.91 -0.67 -6.10
N ILE A 483 -22.52 -1.58 -5.35
CA ILE A 483 -23.50 -2.53 -5.86
C ILE A 483 -24.85 -2.12 -5.29
N THR A 484 -25.73 -1.61 -6.16
CA THR A 484 -27.03 -1.08 -5.79
C THR A 484 -28.13 -1.99 -6.29
N LEU A 485 -29.02 -2.44 -5.40
CA LEU A 485 -30.23 -3.15 -5.80
C LEU A 485 -31.19 -2.16 -6.46
N ALA A 486 -31.40 -2.32 -7.76
CA ALA A 486 -32.25 -1.42 -8.55
C ALA A 486 -33.69 -1.95 -8.71
N ALA A 487 -33.84 -3.23 -8.98
CA ALA A 487 -35.14 -3.88 -9.07
C ALA A 487 -35.01 -5.37 -8.69
N GLY A 488 -36.15 -5.98 -8.34
CA GLY A 488 -36.23 -7.42 -8.11
C GLY A 488 -37.66 -7.89 -8.16
N ARG A 489 -37.84 -9.20 -8.37
CA ARG A 489 -39.16 -9.81 -8.43
C ARG A 489 -39.18 -11.11 -7.67
N ALA A 490 -40.22 -11.27 -6.85
CA ALA A 490 -40.58 -12.49 -6.13
C ALA A 490 -41.91 -13.05 -6.63
N HIS A 491 -42.12 -14.35 -6.41
CA HIS A 491 -43.41 -14.98 -6.66
C HIS A 491 -43.99 -15.47 -5.34
N LEU A 492 -45.24 -15.09 -5.03
CA LEU A 492 -45.90 -15.34 -3.74
C LEU A 492 -45.87 -16.79 -3.24
N LYS A 493 -45.81 -17.77 -4.15
CA LYS A 493 -45.89 -19.22 -3.84
C LYS A 493 -44.59 -19.97 -4.12
N HIS A 494 -43.63 -19.36 -4.82
CA HIS A 494 -42.48 -20.06 -5.39
C HIS A 494 -41.15 -19.41 -5.05
N THR A 495 -41.12 -18.37 -4.22
CA THR A 495 -39.89 -17.74 -3.82
C THR A 495 -39.49 -18.15 -2.42
N GLU A 496 -38.32 -18.70 -2.28
CA GLU A 496 -37.65 -19.01 -1.03
C GLU A 496 -36.37 -18.17 -0.89
N GLY A 497 -35.86 -18.05 0.35
CA GLY A 497 -34.64 -17.23 0.61
C GLY A 497 -33.40 -17.67 -0.20
N GLY A 498 -33.25 -18.97 -0.43
CA GLY A 498 -32.18 -19.52 -1.25
C GLY A 498 -32.22 -19.11 -2.72
N ASP A 499 -33.39 -18.77 -3.25
CA ASP A 499 -33.57 -18.37 -4.64
C ASP A 499 -32.94 -16.99 -4.87
N PHE A 500 -33.16 -16.06 -3.93
CA PHE A 500 -32.53 -14.75 -3.99
C PHE A 500 -31.03 -14.83 -3.83
N ARG A 501 -30.48 -15.77 -3.04
CA ARG A 501 -29.04 -16.01 -2.99
C ARG A 501 -28.49 -16.36 -4.38
N GLN A 502 -29.14 -17.29 -5.05
CA GLN A 502 -28.74 -17.72 -6.39
C GLN A 502 -28.87 -16.61 -7.44
N ALA A 503 -29.99 -15.88 -7.43
CA ALA A 503 -30.21 -14.77 -8.36
C ALA A 503 -29.20 -13.61 -8.10
N THR A 504 -28.93 -13.26 -6.84
CA THR A 504 -28.01 -12.20 -6.47
C THR A 504 -26.59 -12.48 -6.95
N TYR A 505 -26.06 -13.68 -6.72
CA TYR A 505 -24.71 -14.04 -7.15
C TYR A 505 -24.56 -14.03 -8.67
N ARG A 506 -25.58 -14.52 -9.39
CA ARG A 506 -25.64 -14.47 -10.85
C ARG A 506 -25.70 -13.04 -11.37
N ALA A 507 -26.49 -12.17 -10.73
CA ALA A 507 -26.59 -10.76 -11.10
C ALA A 507 -25.23 -10.04 -11.00
N VAL A 508 -24.51 -10.22 -9.88
CA VAL A 508 -23.15 -9.66 -9.75
C VAL A 508 -22.24 -10.18 -10.84
N ARG A 509 -22.21 -11.50 -11.04
CA ARG A 509 -21.30 -12.14 -11.99
C ARG A 509 -21.61 -11.76 -13.43
N GLN A 510 -22.89 -11.75 -13.81
CA GLN A 510 -23.36 -11.35 -15.13
C GLN A 510 -23.01 -9.88 -15.43
N GLY A 511 -23.18 -8.99 -14.44
CA GLY A 511 -22.78 -7.60 -14.58
C GLY A 511 -21.28 -7.45 -14.80
N LEU A 512 -20.43 -8.19 -14.06
CA LEU A 512 -18.99 -8.18 -14.25
C LEU A 512 -18.57 -8.73 -15.62
N MET A 513 -19.27 -9.75 -16.17
CA MET A 513 -18.99 -10.27 -17.51
C MET A 513 -19.25 -9.23 -18.61
N LYS A 514 -20.19 -8.31 -18.39
CA LYS A 514 -20.53 -7.23 -19.33
C LYS A 514 -19.64 -6.00 -19.17
N ALA A 515 -19.07 -5.84 -18.00
CA ALA A 515 -18.30 -4.66 -17.67
C ALA A 515 -16.92 -4.65 -18.35
N GLU A 516 -16.40 -3.45 -18.63
CA GLU A 516 -14.99 -3.27 -18.91
C GLU A 516 -14.23 -3.36 -17.58
N SER A 517 -13.66 -4.54 -17.31
CA SER A 517 -12.94 -4.82 -16.07
C SER A 517 -11.52 -4.28 -16.11
N ILE A 518 -11.05 -3.73 -14.99
CA ILE A 518 -9.72 -3.21 -14.77
C ILE A 518 -9.02 -4.08 -13.74
N LEU A 519 -7.86 -4.65 -14.09
CA LEU A 519 -7.01 -5.34 -13.15
C LEU A 519 -6.22 -4.33 -12.32
N LEU A 520 -6.23 -4.52 -11.01
CA LEU A 520 -5.49 -3.70 -10.06
C LEU A 520 -4.38 -4.52 -9.41
N GLU A 521 -3.22 -3.91 -9.27
CA GLU A 521 -2.09 -4.46 -8.53
C GLU A 521 -1.69 -3.55 -7.37
N PRO A 522 -1.10 -4.09 -6.29
CA PRO A 522 -0.62 -3.29 -5.19
C PRO A 522 0.63 -2.51 -5.60
N TYR A 523 0.72 -1.28 -5.14
CA TYR A 523 1.87 -0.39 -5.31
C TYR A 523 2.52 -0.08 -3.97
N TYR A 524 3.83 0.09 -3.98
CA TYR A 524 4.56 0.71 -2.90
C TYR A 524 4.69 2.22 -3.13
N ALA A 525 4.43 3.01 -2.09
CA ALA A 525 5.01 4.33 -1.95
C ALA A 525 6.45 4.13 -1.48
N PHE A 526 7.43 4.56 -2.25
CA PHE A 526 8.82 4.38 -1.90
C PHE A 526 9.50 5.70 -1.55
N ARG A 527 10.50 5.61 -0.67
CA ARG A 527 11.47 6.67 -0.36
C ARG A 527 12.87 6.08 -0.58
N LEU A 528 13.55 6.56 -1.59
CA LEU A 528 14.87 6.09 -1.99
C LEU A 528 15.87 7.22 -1.78
N THR A 529 16.78 7.05 -0.82
CA THR A 529 17.90 7.96 -0.60
C THR A 529 19.15 7.35 -1.20
N VAL A 530 19.80 8.06 -2.11
CA VAL A 530 21.03 7.61 -2.75
C VAL A 530 22.06 8.74 -2.80
N PRO A 531 23.35 8.41 -2.90
CA PRO A 531 24.38 9.42 -3.15
C PRO A 531 24.06 10.20 -4.44
N PRO A 532 24.37 11.52 -4.51
CA PRO A 532 24.03 12.35 -5.67
C PRO A 532 24.55 11.79 -7.00
N GLU A 533 25.68 11.10 -6.97
CA GLU A 533 26.29 10.49 -8.17
C GLU A 533 25.47 9.32 -8.73
N GLN A 534 24.57 8.74 -7.93
CA GLN A 534 23.78 7.56 -8.30
C GLN A 534 22.32 7.89 -8.62
N ILE A 535 21.91 9.17 -8.55
CA ILE A 535 20.53 9.56 -8.75
C ILE A 535 20.02 9.26 -10.15
N GLY A 536 20.85 9.45 -11.19
CA GLY A 536 20.47 9.14 -12.57
C GLY A 536 20.15 7.66 -12.77
N ARG A 537 20.91 6.78 -12.12
CA ARG A 537 20.64 5.35 -12.11
C ARG A 537 19.35 5.02 -11.38
N ALA A 538 19.17 5.56 -10.19
CA ALA A 538 17.95 5.34 -9.40
C ALA A 538 16.68 5.73 -10.19
N ILE A 539 16.71 6.88 -10.88
CA ILE A 539 15.65 7.34 -11.77
C ILE A 539 15.40 6.36 -12.93
N SER A 540 16.48 5.88 -13.56
CA SER A 540 16.39 4.92 -14.67
C SER A 540 15.77 3.59 -14.20
N ASP A 541 16.24 3.08 -13.06
CA ASP A 541 15.76 1.82 -12.48
C ASP A 541 14.28 1.92 -12.12
N ILE A 542 13.85 3.00 -11.45
CA ILE A 542 12.43 3.20 -11.09
C ILE A 542 11.55 3.29 -12.34
N ARG A 543 12.00 3.97 -13.40
CA ARG A 543 11.26 4.01 -14.68
C ARG A 543 11.17 2.65 -15.34
N ALA A 544 12.28 1.90 -15.38
CA ALA A 544 12.30 0.54 -15.93
C ALA A 544 11.36 -0.41 -15.15
N LYS A 545 11.17 -0.14 -13.86
CA LYS A 545 10.26 -0.84 -12.95
C LYS A 545 8.83 -0.26 -12.94
N SER A 546 8.44 0.44 -13.99
CA SER A 546 7.10 1.03 -14.15
C SER A 546 6.68 1.97 -13.02
N GLY A 547 7.67 2.56 -12.32
CA GLY A 547 7.43 3.48 -11.21
C GLY A 547 7.28 4.93 -11.68
N SER A 548 6.52 5.70 -10.92
CA SER A 548 6.43 7.15 -10.99
C SER A 548 7.13 7.77 -9.78
N PHE A 549 7.67 8.96 -9.92
CA PHE A 549 8.39 9.63 -8.85
C PHE A 549 8.24 11.15 -8.93
N ASP A 550 8.33 11.77 -7.76
CA ASP A 550 8.38 13.22 -7.59
C ASP A 550 9.79 13.76 -7.85
N PRO A 551 9.94 15.07 -8.07
CA PRO A 551 11.25 15.69 -8.23
C PRO A 551 12.20 15.34 -7.09
N PRO A 552 13.45 14.91 -7.36
CA PRO A 552 14.41 14.59 -6.33
C PRO A 552 14.72 15.77 -5.42
N VAL A 553 14.89 15.50 -4.13
CA VAL A 553 15.19 16.50 -3.10
C VAL A 553 16.58 16.22 -2.50
N GLU A 554 17.44 17.22 -2.42
CA GLU A 554 18.72 17.09 -1.71
C GLU A 554 18.49 17.12 -0.20
N THR A 555 19.08 16.16 0.48
CA THR A 555 19.06 16.03 1.94
C THR A 555 20.48 15.87 2.46
N PRO A 556 20.73 16.13 3.75
CA PRO A 556 22.08 15.92 4.33
C PRO A 556 22.60 14.49 4.16
N GLY A 557 21.73 13.49 4.01
CA GLY A 557 22.06 12.07 3.81
C GLY A 557 22.23 11.64 2.35
N GLY A 558 22.03 12.54 1.38
CA GLY A 558 22.06 12.23 -0.06
C GLY A 558 20.86 12.82 -0.80
N THR A 559 20.62 12.37 -2.02
CA THR A 559 19.44 12.78 -2.80
C THR A 559 18.28 11.82 -2.54
N LEU A 560 17.16 12.36 -2.09
CA LEU A 560 15.92 11.64 -1.82
C LEU A 560 15.04 11.64 -3.08
N LEU A 561 14.65 10.46 -3.53
CA LEU A 561 13.65 10.21 -4.57
C LEU A 561 12.44 9.55 -3.95
N GLN A 562 11.27 10.15 -4.11
CA GLN A 562 10.00 9.63 -3.61
C GLN A 562 9.06 9.34 -4.77
N GLY A 563 8.15 8.37 -4.59
CA GLY A 563 7.22 8.03 -5.64
C GLY A 563 6.45 6.75 -5.37
N ARG A 564 5.89 6.17 -6.44
CA ARG A 564 5.14 4.93 -6.38
C ARG A 564 5.62 3.97 -7.46
N ALA A 565 5.63 2.68 -7.15
CA ALA A 565 5.94 1.65 -8.15
C ALA A 565 5.25 0.32 -7.77
N PRO A 566 5.00 -0.58 -8.76
CA PRO A 566 4.41 -1.88 -8.50
C PRO A 566 5.21 -2.69 -7.48
N VAL A 567 4.50 -3.38 -6.57
CA VAL A 567 5.13 -4.27 -5.58
C VAL A 567 5.93 -5.37 -6.27
N SER A 568 5.43 -5.90 -7.40
CA SER A 568 6.10 -6.91 -8.21
C SER A 568 7.52 -6.53 -8.64
N GLU A 569 7.72 -5.25 -8.95
CA GLU A 569 8.97 -4.71 -9.49
C GLU A 569 9.96 -4.24 -8.41
N LEU A 570 9.46 -3.77 -7.25
CA LEU A 570 10.30 -3.26 -6.18
C LEU A 570 10.70 -4.29 -5.13
N ARG A 571 10.13 -5.49 -5.16
CA ARG A 571 10.29 -6.53 -4.14
C ARG A 571 11.75 -6.79 -3.73
N ASP A 572 12.65 -6.92 -4.71
CA ASP A 572 14.07 -7.23 -4.48
C ASP A 572 14.98 -6.01 -4.67
N TYR A 573 14.43 -4.85 -5.00
CA TYR A 573 15.21 -3.68 -5.38
C TYR A 573 16.05 -3.09 -4.23
N ALA A 574 15.67 -3.30 -2.98
CA ALA A 574 16.47 -2.88 -1.82
C ALA A 574 17.87 -3.48 -1.85
N ARG A 575 18.00 -4.75 -2.27
CA ARG A 575 19.30 -5.42 -2.42
C ARG A 575 20.12 -4.81 -3.54
N ASP A 576 19.50 -4.46 -4.65
CA ASP A 576 20.17 -3.81 -5.78
C ASP A 576 20.67 -2.42 -5.37
N VAL A 577 19.82 -1.64 -4.65
CA VAL A 577 20.19 -0.33 -4.09
C VAL A 577 21.40 -0.46 -3.17
N ALA A 578 21.39 -1.40 -2.23
CA ALA A 578 22.53 -1.61 -1.34
C ALA A 578 23.81 -1.98 -2.12
N ALA A 579 23.69 -2.81 -3.15
CA ALA A 579 24.82 -3.24 -3.97
C ALA A 579 25.45 -2.06 -4.73
N TYR A 580 24.68 -1.30 -5.52
CA TYR A 580 25.26 -0.25 -6.34
C TYR A 580 25.67 1.00 -5.55
N THR A 581 25.04 1.25 -4.39
CA THR A 581 25.43 2.37 -3.52
C THR A 581 26.50 1.99 -2.50
N ARG A 582 26.97 0.73 -2.52
CA ARG A 582 27.93 0.19 -1.54
C ARG A 582 27.44 0.34 -0.09
N GLY A 583 26.15 0.09 0.12
CA GLY A 583 25.49 0.20 1.42
C GLY A 583 25.12 1.62 1.86
N ARG A 584 25.41 2.65 1.07
CA ARG A 584 25.07 4.04 1.39
C ARG A 584 23.63 4.42 1.01
N GLY A 585 23.02 3.70 0.09
CA GLY A 585 21.63 3.91 -0.33
C GLY A 585 20.65 3.26 0.64
N ARG A 586 19.49 3.88 0.82
CA ARG A 586 18.40 3.38 1.66
C ARG A 586 17.10 3.41 0.87
N LEU A 587 16.42 2.29 0.78
CA LEU A 587 15.08 2.18 0.21
C LEU A 587 14.10 1.82 1.32
N SER A 588 13.05 2.64 1.47
CA SER A 588 11.91 2.35 2.32
C SER A 588 10.67 2.27 1.45
N CYS A 589 9.85 1.24 1.65
CA CYS A 589 8.63 1.00 0.90
C CYS A 589 7.45 0.83 1.85
N GLU A 590 6.32 1.44 1.51
CA GLU A 590 5.04 1.30 2.20
C GLU A 590 3.97 0.93 1.18
N VAL A 591 2.96 0.15 1.58
CA VAL A 591 1.84 -0.14 0.68
C VAL A 591 1.02 1.14 0.45
N ALA A 592 0.95 1.58 -0.80
CA ALA A 592 0.21 2.77 -1.21
C ALA A 592 -1.24 2.49 -1.61
N GLY A 593 -1.63 1.21 -1.67
CA GLY A 593 -2.93 0.75 -2.16
C GLY A 593 -2.84 0.08 -3.53
N TYR A 594 -3.99 -0.08 -4.16
CA TYR A 594 -4.13 -0.78 -5.44
C TYR A 594 -4.32 0.21 -6.58
N PHE A 595 -3.57 0.05 -7.66
CA PHE A 595 -3.61 0.89 -8.87
C PHE A 595 -3.74 0.01 -10.12
N PRO A 596 -4.11 0.57 -11.28
CA PRO A 596 -4.17 -0.19 -12.52
C PRO A 596 -2.87 -0.94 -12.79
N CYS A 597 -3.00 -2.22 -13.13
CA CYS A 597 -1.88 -3.11 -13.37
C CYS A 597 -1.09 -2.68 -14.62
N HIS A 598 0.22 -2.52 -14.48
CA HIS A 598 1.10 -2.03 -15.56
C HIS A 598 1.26 -3.02 -16.72
N ASN A 599 1.03 -4.31 -16.48
CA ASN A 599 1.23 -5.40 -17.43
C ASN A 599 0.03 -6.37 -17.48
N THR A 600 -1.20 -5.83 -17.45
CA THR A 600 -2.47 -6.58 -17.37
C THR A 600 -2.53 -7.77 -18.32
N GLU A 601 -2.19 -7.61 -19.59
CA GLU A 601 -2.27 -8.69 -20.59
C GLU A 601 -1.37 -9.88 -20.27
N ALA A 602 -0.16 -9.61 -19.79
CA ALA A 602 0.79 -10.66 -19.39
C ALA A 602 0.28 -11.43 -18.16
N VAL A 603 -0.29 -10.72 -17.19
CA VAL A 603 -0.85 -11.32 -15.95
C VAL A 603 -2.07 -12.17 -16.27
N VAL A 604 -3.02 -11.65 -17.04
CA VAL A 604 -4.24 -12.39 -17.44
C VAL A 604 -3.87 -13.65 -18.20
N THR A 605 -2.93 -13.56 -19.14
CA THR A 605 -2.44 -14.71 -19.91
C THR A 605 -1.75 -15.75 -19.02
N ALA A 606 -0.96 -15.30 -18.04
CA ALA A 606 -0.24 -16.21 -17.14
C ALA A 606 -1.17 -16.93 -16.16
N LEU A 607 -2.22 -16.26 -15.67
CA LEU A 607 -3.19 -16.84 -14.75
C LEU A 607 -4.24 -17.70 -15.47
N ALA A 608 -4.51 -17.42 -16.76
CA ALA A 608 -5.41 -18.17 -17.63
C ALA A 608 -6.75 -18.53 -16.96
N TYR A 609 -7.34 -17.58 -16.21
CA TYR A 609 -8.62 -17.78 -15.56
C TYR A 609 -9.76 -17.72 -16.58
N ASP A 610 -10.61 -18.73 -16.58
CA ASP A 610 -11.81 -18.79 -17.41
C ASP A 610 -13.06 -18.53 -16.55
N PRO A 611 -13.66 -17.34 -16.64
CA PRO A 611 -14.82 -17.00 -15.84
C PRO A 611 -16.09 -17.79 -16.21
N ALA A 612 -16.18 -18.35 -17.41
CA ALA A 612 -17.32 -19.16 -17.85
C ALA A 612 -17.22 -20.61 -17.33
N ALA A 613 -16.01 -21.12 -17.11
CA ALA A 613 -15.78 -22.45 -16.56
C ALA A 613 -15.89 -22.49 -15.02
N ASP A 614 -16.01 -21.36 -14.34
CA ASP A 614 -16.15 -21.28 -12.87
C ASP A 614 -17.59 -21.56 -12.44
N LEU A 615 -17.88 -22.82 -12.16
CA LEU A 615 -19.23 -23.28 -11.79
C LEU A 615 -19.72 -22.74 -10.43
N GLU A 616 -18.80 -22.42 -9.51
CA GLU A 616 -19.14 -21.84 -8.21
C GLU A 616 -19.58 -20.37 -8.31
N ASN A 617 -19.08 -19.68 -9.35
CA ASN A 617 -19.38 -18.28 -9.65
C ASN A 617 -19.99 -18.14 -11.06
N THR A 618 -20.94 -19.01 -11.41
CA THR A 618 -21.55 -19.00 -12.74
C THR A 618 -22.24 -17.67 -13.06
N PRO A 619 -22.00 -17.07 -14.23
CA PRO A 619 -22.71 -15.88 -14.71
C PRO A 619 -24.07 -16.21 -15.34
N ASP A 620 -24.33 -17.48 -15.65
CA ASP A 620 -25.51 -17.91 -16.36
C ASP A 620 -26.75 -17.94 -15.45
N SER A 621 -27.89 -17.67 -15.99
CA SER A 621 -29.16 -17.67 -15.27
C SER A 621 -29.99 -18.91 -15.59
N VAL A 622 -30.93 -19.27 -14.70
CA VAL A 622 -31.82 -20.41 -14.84
C VAL A 622 -33.23 -19.89 -15.04
N PHE A 623 -33.83 -20.24 -16.15
CA PHE A 623 -35.21 -19.92 -16.52
C PHE A 623 -36.06 -21.19 -16.62
N CYS A 624 -37.36 -21.06 -16.45
CA CYS A 624 -38.33 -22.16 -16.62
C CYS A 624 -38.89 -22.17 -18.04
N SER A 625 -38.69 -23.26 -18.74
CA SER A 625 -39.35 -23.50 -20.03
C SER A 625 -40.02 -24.87 -20.04
N HIS A 626 -41.33 -24.89 -20.33
CA HIS A 626 -42.13 -26.11 -20.40
C HIS A 626 -42.09 -26.98 -19.12
N GLY A 627 -41.91 -26.34 -17.97
CA GLY A 627 -41.82 -27.02 -16.67
C GLY A 627 -40.44 -27.60 -16.32
N ALA A 628 -39.40 -27.29 -17.11
CA ALA A 628 -38.02 -27.65 -16.81
C ALA A 628 -37.14 -26.39 -16.68
N GLY A 629 -36.22 -26.43 -15.73
CA GLY A 629 -35.20 -25.37 -15.64
C GLY A 629 -34.20 -25.48 -16.76
N ILE A 630 -33.97 -24.39 -17.50
CA ILE A 630 -32.99 -24.31 -18.57
C ILE A 630 -31.93 -23.24 -18.19
N THR A 631 -30.68 -23.51 -18.41
CA THR A 631 -29.60 -22.55 -18.22
C THR A 631 -29.50 -21.67 -19.46
N ILE A 632 -29.61 -20.36 -19.26
CA ILE A 632 -29.40 -19.35 -20.30
C ILE A 632 -28.03 -18.69 -20.05
N PRO A 633 -27.16 -18.67 -21.08
CA PRO A 633 -25.86 -18.01 -20.98
C PRO A 633 -25.99 -16.52 -20.63
N TRP A 634 -24.99 -15.98 -19.96
CA TRP A 634 -24.98 -14.64 -19.40
C TRP A 634 -25.23 -13.52 -20.43
N ASP A 635 -24.81 -13.70 -21.68
CA ASP A 635 -24.99 -12.77 -22.80
C ASP A 635 -26.42 -12.73 -23.34
N GLN A 636 -27.23 -13.76 -23.03
CA GLN A 636 -28.63 -13.88 -23.50
C GLN A 636 -29.64 -13.63 -22.37
N VAL A 637 -29.20 -13.37 -21.15
CA VAL A 637 -30.09 -13.17 -19.99
C VAL A 637 -31.01 -11.96 -20.21
N GLU A 638 -30.52 -10.86 -20.79
CA GLU A 638 -31.30 -9.64 -21.02
C GLU A 638 -32.45 -9.84 -22.01
N GLU A 639 -32.37 -10.80 -22.91
CA GLU A 639 -33.44 -11.13 -23.87
C GLU A 639 -34.57 -11.91 -23.22
N ASN A 640 -34.29 -12.61 -22.12
CA ASN A 640 -35.18 -13.51 -21.42
C ASN A 640 -35.68 -13.00 -20.06
N MET A 641 -35.09 -11.91 -19.53
CA MET A 641 -35.47 -11.34 -18.23
C MET A 641 -36.94 -10.87 -18.22
N HIS A 642 -37.57 -10.96 -17.04
CA HIS A 642 -38.99 -10.61 -16.84
C HIS A 642 -39.22 -9.16 -16.43
N LEU A 643 -38.22 -8.50 -15.84
CA LEU A 643 -38.23 -7.06 -15.55
C LEU A 643 -37.53 -6.29 -16.67
N GLU A 644 -37.93 -5.04 -16.87
CA GLU A 644 -37.26 -4.17 -17.82
C GLU A 644 -35.91 -3.68 -17.26
N SER A 645 -34.93 -3.51 -18.16
CA SER A 645 -33.62 -2.93 -17.79
C SER A 645 -33.78 -1.54 -17.20
N VAL A 646 -33.09 -1.29 -16.09
CA VAL A 646 -33.09 -0.01 -15.38
C VAL A 646 -32.19 1.02 -16.06
N LEU A 647 -31.04 0.58 -16.59
CA LEU A 647 -30.09 1.46 -17.29
C LEU A 647 -30.44 1.72 -18.75
N ARG A 648 -31.12 0.76 -19.40
CA ARG A 648 -31.56 0.87 -20.80
C ARG A 648 -33.07 0.63 -20.87
N PRO A 649 -33.92 1.56 -20.37
CA PRO A 649 -35.38 1.39 -20.55
C PRO A 649 -35.67 1.30 -22.04
N LYS A 650 -36.46 0.28 -22.44
CA LYS A 650 -36.97 0.22 -23.84
C LYS A 650 -37.56 1.57 -24.19
N PRO A 651 -37.17 2.20 -25.32
CA PRO A 651 -37.83 3.42 -25.75
C PRO A 651 -39.33 3.18 -25.69
N ALA A 652 -40.03 4.06 -24.93
CA ALA A 652 -41.50 3.97 -24.77
C ALA A 652 -42.08 3.72 -26.16
N ALA A 653 -42.89 2.65 -26.30
CA ALA A 653 -43.48 2.28 -27.56
C ALA A 653 -44.10 3.55 -28.16
N ALA A 654 -43.61 3.96 -29.30
CA ALA A 654 -44.14 5.12 -29.99
C ALA A 654 -45.68 4.96 -30.07
N PRO A 655 -46.47 5.99 -29.78
CA PRO A 655 -47.93 5.89 -29.80
C PRO A 655 -48.33 5.27 -31.13
N ALA A 656 -49.20 4.26 -31.07
CA ALA A 656 -49.62 3.44 -32.20
C ALA A 656 -49.81 4.30 -33.45
N ALA A 657 -48.97 4.11 -34.43
CA ALA A 657 -48.98 4.88 -35.67
C ALA A 657 -50.39 4.67 -36.30
N ALA A 658 -51.06 5.76 -36.64
CA ALA A 658 -52.24 5.76 -37.42
C ALA A 658 -52.05 4.82 -38.66
N PRO A 659 -53.11 4.14 -39.13
CA PRO A 659 -53.01 3.11 -40.13
C PRO A 659 -52.25 3.63 -41.36
N ARG A 660 -51.16 3.00 -41.65
CA ARG A 660 -50.33 3.30 -42.82
C ARG A 660 -51.14 2.94 -44.05
N VAL A 661 -51.50 3.95 -44.81
CA VAL A 661 -51.91 3.79 -46.20
C VAL A 661 -50.79 3.11 -46.93
N ARG A 662 -51.02 1.92 -47.52
CA ARG A 662 -50.04 1.24 -48.36
C ARG A 662 -49.78 2.08 -49.57
N THR A 663 -48.72 2.84 -49.57
CA THR A 663 -48.11 3.36 -50.81
C THR A 663 -47.38 2.19 -51.48
N GLN A 664 -47.80 1.84 -52.66
CA GLN A 664 -47.06 0.94 -53.56
C GLN A 664 -45.66 1.50 -53.75
N ASN A 665 -44.67 0.67 -53.54
CA ASN A 665 -43.29 0.99 -53.93
C ASN A 665 -43.25 1.13 -55.46
N LEU A 666 -43.15 2.36 -55.92
CA LEU A 666 -42.66 2.66 -57.27
C LEU A 666 -41.13 2.66 -57.19
N ASP A 667 -40.52 1.64 -57.70
CA ASP A 667 -39.06 1.63 -58.01
C ASP A 667 -38.84 2.68 -59.09
N LEU A 668 -38.56 3.92 -58.69
CA LEU A 668 -38.12 4.97 -59.58
C LEU A 668 -36.59 4.91 -59.64
N ASP A 669 -36.07 4.64 -60.84
CA ASP A 669 -34.64 4.71 -61.16
C ASP A 669 -34.11 6.12 -60.80
N GLU A 670 -32.94 6.22 -60.19
CA GLU A 670 -32.32 7.44 -59.72
C GLU A 670 -32.19 8.52 -60.84
N LYS A 671 -32.13 8.08 -62.07
CA LYS A 671 -32.17 8.95 -63.26
C LYS A 671 -33.52 9.54 -63.57
N GLU A 672 -34.57 8.85 -63.21
CA GLU A 672 -35.94 9.30 -63.35
C GLU A 672 -36.30 10.31 -62.29
N LEU A 673 -35.81 10.11 -61.05
CA LEU A 673 -35.93 11.07 -59.93
C LEU A 673 -35.22 12.38 -60.29
N GLN A 674 -34.05 12.33 -60.93
CA GLN A 674 -33.27 13.49 -61.29
C GLN A 674 -33.93 14.27 -62.44
N ARG A 675 -34.60 13.59 -63.42
CA ARG A 675 -35.44 14.25 -64.46
C ARG A 675 -36.67 14.90 -63.91
N ILE A 676 -37.30 14.32 -62.86
CA ILE A 676 -38.46 14.94 -62.20
C ILE A 676 -38.04 16.20 -61.47
N ILE A 677 -36.89 16.18 -60.78
CA ILE A 677 -36.33 17.34 -60.03
C ILE A 677 -35.98 18.46 -61.02
N GLU A 678 -35.30 18.13 -62.14
CA GLU A 678 -34.96 19.12 -63.18
C GLU A 678 -36.19 19.71 -63.90
N ARG A 679 -37.29 18.95 -64.02
CA ARG A 679 -38.55 19.41 -64.62
C ARG A 679 -39.37 20.31 -63.68
N GLU A 680 -39.36 20.07 -62.37
CA GLU A 680 -40.17 20.82 -61.38
C GLU A 680 -39.40 22.08 -60.86
N PHE A 681 -38.12 22.00 -60.79
CA PHE A 681 -37.26 23.03 -60.16
C PHE A 681 -36.30 23.72 -61.12
N GLY A 682 -36.25 23.34 -62.41
CA GLY A 682 -35.35 23.86 -63.41
C GLY A 682 -33.90 23.35 -63.26
N PRO A 683 -33.05 23.54 -64.29
CA PRO A 683 -31.69 23.04 -64.25
C PRO A 683 -30.88 23.67 -63.15
N GLN A 684 -30.43 22.88 -62.20
CA GLN A 684 -29.57 23.34 -61.12
C GLN A 684 -28.21 23.76 -61.72
N LYS A 685 -27.92 25.07 -61.62
CA LYS A 685 -26.57 25.59 -61.93
C LYS A 685 -25.60 25.04 -60.90
N THR A 686 -24.75 24.16 -61.30
CA THR A 686 -23.61 23.70 -60.49
C THR A 686 -22.80 24.91 -60.10
N PRO A 687 -22.52 25.14 -58.78
CA PRO A 687 -21.68 26.26 -58.36
C PRO A 687 -20.26 26.06 -58.92
N LEU A 688 -19.76 27.08 -59.62
CA LEU A 688 -18.44 27.16 -60.30
C LEU A 688 -17.27 27.25 -59.30
N TYR A 689 -17.53 27.15 -58.01
CA TYR A 689 -16.51 27.18 -56.95
C TYR A 689 -16.64 25.96 -56.07
N ARG A 690 -15.79 24.97 -56.29
CA ARG A 690 -15.34 24.06 -55.26
C ARG A 690 -14.21 24.75 -54.54
N PRO A 691 -14.34 25.05 -53.20
CA PRO A 691 -13.17 25.37 -52.40
C PRO A 691 -12.18 24.20 -52.54
N PRO A 692 -10.88 24.45 -52.75
CA PRO A 692 -9.90 23.37 -52.74
C PRO A 692 -10.08 22.62 -51.45
N ALA A 693 -10.28 21.27 -51.53
CA ALA A 693 -10.27 20.42 -50.39
C ALA A 693 -9.02 20.77 -49.58
N ALA A 694 -9.19 21.14 -48.30
CA ALA A 694 -8.10 21.32 -47.41
C ALA A 694 -7.21 20.08 -47.59
N LYS A 695 -6.02 20.27 -48.13
CA LYS A 695 -5.00 19.24 -48.09
C LYS A 695 -4.87 18.91 -46.62
N ALA A 696 -5.34 17.71 -46.22
CA ALA A 696 -4.90 17.15 -44.96
C ALA A 696 -3.39 17.35 -44.97
N GLU A 697 -2.92 18.14 -43.98
CA GLU A 697 -1.49 18.22 -43.73
C GLU A 697 -1.04 16.77 -43.60
N ALA A 698 -0.23 16.34 -44.53
CA ALA A 698 0.42 15.06 -44.46
C ALA A 698 1.16 15.12 -43.14
N ALA A 699 0.66 14.36 -42.16
CA ALA A 699 1.39 14.12 -40.94
C ALA A 699 2.76 13.65 -41.40
N VAL A 700 3.78 14.45 -41.15
CA VAL A 700 5.17 14.08 -41.35
C VAL A 700 5.36 12.92 -40.40
N THR A 701 5.17 11.70 -40.88
CA THR A 701 5.58 10.49 -40.19
C THR A 701 7.10 10.57 -40.15
N LEU A 702 7.60 11.07 -39.04
CA LEU A 702 8.99 10.89 -38.65
C LEU A 702 9.28 9.39 -38.82
N PRO A 703 10.34 9.00 -39.53
CA PRO A 703 10.73 7.60 -39.62
C PRO A 703 10.89 7.09 -38.17
N PRO A 704 10.49 5.83 -37.90
CA PRO A 704 10.60 5.28 -36.54
C PRO A 704 12.03 5.50 -36.08
N ARG A 705 12.20 6.08 -34.87
CA ARG A 705 13.51 6.34 -34.27
C ARG A 705 14.27 5.01 -34.27
N ARG A 706 15.34 4.90 -35.08
CA ARG A 706 16.22 3.74 -35.04
C ARG A 706 16.86 3.70 -33.65
N LYS A 707 16.92 2.52 -33.03
CA LYS A 707 17.67 2.34 -31.79
C LYS A 707 19.09 2.87 -31.97
N GLU A 708 19.53 3.69 -31.01
CA GLU A 708 20.87 4.28 -31.03
C GLU A 708 21.81 3.43 -30.16
N TYR A 709 22.98 3.12 -30.69
CA TYR A 709 24.06 2.43 -29.98
C TYR A 709 25.25 3.34 -29.79
N LEU A 710 25.77 3.41 -28.56
CA LEU A 710 27.04 4.05 -28.25
C LEU A 710 28.04 2.98 -27.84
N ILE A 711 29.11 2.82 -28.60
CA ILE A 711 30.20 1.89 -28.32
C ILE A 711 31.37 2.68 -27.76
N VAL A 712 31.88 2.31 -26.61
CA VAL A 712 32.93 3.04 -25.90
C VAL A 712 34.15 2.14 -25.70
N ASP A 713 35.31 2.60 -26.11
CA ASP A 713 36.59 2.00 -25.76
C ASP A 713 36.97 2.42 -24.32
N GLY A 714 36.79 1.46 -23.38
CA GLY A 714 36.89 1.77 -21.94
C GLY A 714 38.27 2.23 -21.50
N TYR A 715 39.35 1.58 -21.95
CA TYR A 715 40.71 2.02 -21.55
C TYR A 715 41.14 3.31 -22.23
N ASN A 716 40.70 3.53 -23.46
CA ASN A 716 40.97 4.77 -24.15
C ASN A 716 40.35 5.96 -23.40
N MET A 717 39.13 5.82 -22.88
CA MET A 717 38.49 6.85 -22.06
C MET A 717 39.21 7.04 -20.70
N ILE A 718 39.55 5.94 -20.01
CA ILE A 718 40.24 6.02 -18.70
C ILE A 718 41.55 6.78 -18.79
N PHE A 719 42.32 6.54 -19.87
CA PHE A 719 43.62 7.21 -20.04
C PHE A 719 43.56 8.61 -20.69
N ALA A 720 42.41 8.93 -21.33
CA ALA A 720 42.21 10.25 -21.91
C ALA A 720 41.68 11.28 -20.90
N TRP A 721 40.88 10.86 -19.90
CA TRP A 721 40.29 11.77 -18.91
C TRP A 721 41.19 11.93 -17.68
N ASP A 722 41.52 13.18 -17.34
CA ASP A 722 42.51 13.45 -16.28
C ASP A 722 42.17 12.83 -14.92
N GLY A 723 40.90 12.93 -14.48
CA GLY A 723 40.47 12.40 -13.20
C GLY A 723 40.45 10.87 -13.12
N LEU A 724 40.22 10.16 -14.26
CA LEU A 724 40.26 8.70 -14.31
C LEU A 724 41.69 8.20 -14.49
N ARG A 725 42.54 8.95 -15.24
CA ARG A 725 43.95 8.62 -15.45
C ARG A 725 44.74 8.70 -14.16
N GLU A 726 44.47 9.70 -13.31
CA GLU A 726 45.08 9.81 -11.99
C GLU A 726 44.70 8.62 -11.11
N GLN A 727 43.43 8.25 -11.07
CA GLN A 727 42.95 7.10 -10.32
C GLN A 727 43.54 5.78 -10.86
N ALA A 728 43.61 5.61 -12.17
CA ALA A 728 44.17 4.42 -12.81
C ALA A 728 45.67 4.19 -12.45
N GLY A 729 46.39 5.25 -12.04
CA GLY A 729 47.79 5.19 -11.61
C GLY A 729 47.98 4.36 -10.33
N TYR A 730 46.98 4.29 -9.45
CA TYR A 730 47.03 3.52 -8.21
C TYR A 730 45.95 2.44 -8.10
N ASP A 731 44.83 2.61 -8.75
CA ASP A 731 43.70 1.61 -8.76
C ASP A 731 42.97 1.58 -10.10
N LEU A 732 43.46 0.71 -10.99
CA LEU A 732 42.85 0.53 -12.32
C LEU A 732 41.44 -0.07 -12.25
N SER A 733 41.14 -0.89 -11.20
CA SER A 733 39.82 -1.47 -11.03
C SER A 733 38.80 -0.43 -10.63
N GLY A 734 39.14 0.42 -9.69
CA GLY A 734 38.33 1.56 -9.28
C GLY A 734 38.11 2.57 -10.40
N ALA A 735 39.10 2.82 -11.23
CA ALA A 735 38.97 3.70 -12.41
C ALA A 735 37.95 3.11 -13.44
N ARG A 736 37.97 1.78 -13.66
CA ARG A 736 36.95 1.13 -14.52
C ARG A 736 35.55 1.26 -13.96
N GLU A 737 35.36 0.98 -12.67
CA GLU A 737 34.05 1.12 -12.03
C GLU A 737 33.54 2.56 -12.11
N ARG A 738 34.41 3.54 -11.88
CA ARG A 738 34.03 4.96 -11.98
C ARG A 738 33.65 5.37 -13.39
N LEU A 739 34.35 4.88 -14.42
CA LEU A 739 33.96 5.09 -15.82
C LEU A 739 32.58 4.49 -16.11
N LEU A 740 32.34 3.26 -15.65
CA LEU A 740 31.06 2.59 -15.85
C LEU A 740 29.91 3.32 -15.15
N ASP A 741 30.13 3.85 -13.95
CA ASP A 741 29.16 4.66 -13.24
C ASP A 741 28.82 5.97 -14.00
N LEU A 742 29.82 6.68 -14.51
CA LEU A 742 29.63 7.91 -15.30
C LEU A 742 28.82 7.63 -16.58
N LEU A 743 29.15 6.56 -17.30
CA LEU A 743 28.47 6.16 -18.51
C LEU A 743 27.04 5.63 -18.23
N SER A 744 26.84 4.96 -17.10
CA SER A 744 25.53 4.51 -16.64
C SER A 744 24.57 5.69 -16.37
N ASN A 745 25.08 6.74 -15.71
CA ASN A 745 24.34 7.97 -15.46
C ASN A 745 23.92 8.67 -16.78
N TYR A 746 24.84 8.73 -17.75
CA TYR A 746 24.56 9.27 -19.09
C TYR A 746 23.47 8.48 -19.82
N CYS A 747 23.58 7.15 -19.84
CA CYS A 747 22.62 6.27 -20.50
C CYS A 747 21.22 6.30 -19.83
N GLY A 748 21.15 6.63 -18.53
CA GLY A 748 19.87 6.85 -17.82
C GLY A 748 19.12 8.09 -18.29
N PHE A 749 19.84 9.12 -18.78
CA PHE A 749 19.25 10.37 -19.29
C PHE A 749 19.01 10.34 -20.80
N HIS A 750 19.89 9.68 -21.56
CA HIS A 750 19.78 9.50 -23.01
C HIS A 750 19.35 8.07 -23.36
N PRO A 751 18.24 7.85 -24.06
CA PRO A 751 17.76 6.51 -24.42
C PRO A 751 18.64 5.89 -25.52
N CYS A 752 19.80 5.35 -25.15
CA CYS A 752 20.73 4.64 -26.02
C CYS A 752 21.18 3.31 -25.41
N GLU A 753 21.51 2.33 -26.26
CA GLU A 753 22.18 1.09 -25.85
C GLU A 753 23.69 1.33 -25.80
N LEU A 754 24.30 1.25 -24.62
CA LEU A 754 25.70 1.55 -24.45
C LEU A 754 26.51 0.26 -24.20
N ILE A 755 27.58 0.10 -25.00
CA ILE A 755 28.50 -1.05 -24.93
C ILE A 755 29.89 -0.54 -24.64
N VAL A 756 30.46 -0.96 -23.47
CA VAL A 756 31.84 -0.62 -23.11
C VAL A 756 32.72 -1.82 -23.38
N VAL A 757 33.82 -1.61 -24.11
CA VAL A 757 34.78 -2.67 -24.45
C VAL A 757 36.09 -2.42 -23.72
N PHE A 758 36.59 -3.45 -23.03
CA PHE A 758 37.88 -3.46 -22.36
C PHE A 758 38.79 -4.55 -22.90
N ASP A 759 40.08 -4.27 -23.10
CA ASP A 759 41.08 -5.27 -23.44
C ASP A 759 41.34 -6.24 -22.29
N SER A 760 41.37 -7.54 -22.60
CA SER A 760 41.59 -8.60 -21.61
C SER A 760 43.02 -8.69 -21.09
N TYR A 761 44.02 -8.26 -21.86
CA TYR A 761 45.44 -8.41 -21.48
C TYR A 761 45.81 -7.68 -20.18
N ARG A 762 44.96 -6.78 -19.72
CA ARG A 762 45.11 -6.05 -18.43
C ARG A 762 44.28 -6.67 -17.28
N VAL A 763 43.60 -7.80 -17.54
CA VAL A 763 42.85 -8.54 -16.54
C VAL A 763 43.41 -9.94 -16.42
N ARG A 764 44.05 -10.30 -15.31
CA ARG A 764 44.64 -11.64 -15.11
C ARG A 764 43.56 -12.73 -15.16
N GLY A 765 43.68 -13.65 -16.13
CA GLY A 765 42.81 -14.85 -16.26
C GLY A 765 41.56 -14.64 -17.11
N GLY A 766 41.50 -13.64 -18.01
CA GLY A 766 40.33 -13.35 -18.83
C GLY A 766 40.14 -14.29 -20.02
N THR A 767 39.15 -15.19 -19.93
CA THR A 767 38.65 -16.03 -21.04
C THR A 767 37.59 -15.36 -21.88
N GLY A 768 37.65 -14.05 -22.11
CA GLY A 768 36.63 -13.27 -22.79
C GLY A 768 35.25 -13.36 -22.08
N SER A 769 34.83 -12.33 -21.41
CA SER A 769 33.54 -12.32 -20.69
C SER A 769 32.63 -11.18 -21.17
N ARG A 770 31.33 -11.49 -21.26
CA ARG A 770 30.29 -10.48 -21.45
C ARG A 770 29.49 -10.39 -20.16
N SER A 771 29.45 -9.19 -19.61
CA SER A 771 28.64 -8.91 -18.41
C SER A 771 27.75 -7.70 -18.66
N SER A 772 26.67 -7.59 -17.91
CA SER A 772 25.91 -6.35 -17.85
C SER A 772 26.27 -5.62 -16.57
N HIS A 773 26.63 -4.36 -16.69
CA HIS A 773 26.84 -3.46 -15.56
C HIS A 773 25.74 -2.42 -15.59
N ASN A 774 24.74 -2.61 -14.74
CA ASN A 774 23.53 -1.76 -14.70
C ASN A 774 22.75 -1.75 -16.02
N ASN A 775 22.63 -0.59 -16.65
CA ASN A 775 22.04 -0.37 -17.98
C ASN A 775 23.08 -0.43 -19.12
N LEU A 776 24.30 -0.87 -18.84
CA LEU A 776 25.38 -1.00 -19.79
C LEU A 776 25.72 -2.45 -20.09
N ARG A 777 26.19 -2.70 -21.32
CA ARG A 777 26.85 -3.97 -21.67
C ARG A 777 28.36 -3.79 -21.61
N VAL A 778 29.02 -4.59 -20.80
CA VAL A 778 30.48 -4.57 -20.67
C VAL A 778 31.04 -5.83 -21.31
N VAL A 779 32.01 -5.64 -22.18
CA VAL A 779 32.70 -6.72 -22.88
C VAL A 779 34.18 -6.66 -22.57
N TYR A 780 34.71 -7.77 -22.09
CA TYR A 780 36.15 -8.01 -22.00
C TYR A 780 36.52 -8.91 -23.17
N THR A 781 37.49 -8.46 -24.00
CA THR A 781 37.91 -9.21 -25.18
C THR A 781 38.63 -10.48 -24.83
N GLN A 782 38.84 -11.39 -25.79
CA GLN A 782 39.66 -12.59 -25.59
C GLN A 782 41.15 -12.24 -25.60
N GLU A 783 42.01 -13.14 -25.12
CA GLU A 783 43.47 -12.88 -24.93
C GLU A 783 44.20 -12.52 -26.24
N ASP A 784 43.67 -12.96 -27.40
CA ASP A 784 44.18 -12.70 -28.74
C ASP A 784 43.36 -11.64 -29.53
N GLU A 785 42.38 -10.99 -28.93
CA GLU A 785 41.49 -10.01 -29.58
C GLU A 785 41.62 -8.65 -28.90
N SER A 786 42.07 -7.64 -29.64
CA SER A 786 42.09 -6.27 -29.13
C SER A 786 40.71 -5.64 -29.06
N ALA A 787 40.51 -4.65 -28.17
CA ALA A 787 39.27 -3.88 -28.12
C ALA A 787 38.94 -3.24 -29.47
N ASP A 788 39.95 -2.79 -30.16
CA ASP A 788 39.87 -2.20 -31.51
C ASP A 788 39.25 -3.13 -32.51
N LEU A 789 39.79 -4.35 -32.64
CA LEU A 789 39.28 -5.37 -33.54
C LEU A 789 37.85 -5.79 -33.23
N TYR A 790 37.54 -5.91 -31.93
CA TYR A 790 36.18 -6.21 -31.48
C TYR A 790 35.20 -5.09 -31.85
N ILE A 791 35.54 -3.81 -31.60
CA ILE A 791 34.72 -2.64 -31.95
C ILE A 791 34.49 -2.60 -33.46
N GLU A 792 35.52 -2.78 -34.28
CA GLU A 792 35.41 -2.79 -35.74
C GLU A 792 34.48 -3.90 -36.24
N THR A 793 34.62 -5.10 -35.70
CA THR A 793 33.75 -6.22 -36.04
C THR A 793 32.30 -5.98 -35.60
N LEU A 794 32.06 -5.40 -34.44
CA LEU A 794 30.75 -5.06 -33.94
C LEU A 794 30.08 -3.97 -34.80
N VAL A 795 30.83 -2.90 -35.12
CA VAL A 795 30.37 -1.83 -36.02
C VAL A 795 29.98 -2.36 -37.40
N GLY A 796 30.77 -3.28 -37.97
CA GLY A 796 30.44 -3.94 -39.24
C GLY A 796 29.12 -4.71 -39.21
N LYS A 797 28.78 -5.31 -38.07
CA LYS A 797 27.54 -6.10 -37.87
C LYS A 797 26.30 -5.24 -37.67
N ILE A 798 26.39 -4.16 -36.86
CA ILE A 798 25.20 -3.39 -36.45
C ILE A 798 25.05 -2.04 -37.18
N GLY A 799 26.12 -1.47 -37.74
CA GLY A 799 26.13 -0.13 -38.31
C GLY A 799 25.17 0.10 -39.49
N ARG A 800 24.78 -0.98 -40.20
CA ARG A 800 23.82 -0.89 -41.31
C ARG A 800 22.35 -0.77 -40.86
N ASN A 801 22.03 -1.29 -39.69
CA ASN A 801 20.65 -1.45 -39.21
C ASN A 801 20.26 -0.45 -38.12
N TYR A 802 21.26 0.11 -37.42
CA TYR A 802 21.04 0.97 -36.26
C TYR A 802 21.82 2.28 -36.39
N ALA A 803 21.46 3.30 -35.64
CA ALA A 803 22.24 4.48 -35.47
C ALA A 803 23.38 4.18 -34.47
N VAL A 804 24.65 4.14 -34.96
CA VAL A 804 25.77 3.74 -34.11
C VAL A 804 26.73 4.93 -33.97
N ARG A 805 27.19 5.17 -32.72
CA ARG A 805 28.23 6.12 -32.36
C ARG A 805 29.38 5.35 -31.74
N VAL A 806 30.61 5.69 -32.04
CA VAL A 806 31.81 5.06 -31.47
C VAL A 806 32.67 6.12 -30.80
N ALA A 807 32.93 5.95 -29.49
CA ALA A 807 33.75 6.82 -28.69
C ALA A 807 35.15 6.19 -28.50
N THR A 808 36.14 6.76 -29.16
CA THR A 808 37.55 6.40 -29.04
C THR A 808 38.41 7.57 -29.53
N SER A 809 39.63 7.69 -29.04
CA SER A 809 40.65 8.63 -29.53
C SER A 809 41.64 7.97 -30.49
N ASP A 810 41.56 6.67 -30.76
CA ASP A 810 42.43 5.98 -31.71
C ASP A 810 42.04 6.34 -33.13
N ALA A 811 43.05 6.82 -33.89
CA ALA A 811 42.86 7.28 -35.26
C ALA A 811 42.48 6.17 -36.26
N LEU A 812 42.91 4.92 -36.02
CA LEU A 812 42.59 3.79 -36.89
C LEU A 812 41.15 3.37 -36.81
N ILE A 813 40.61 3.27 -35.57
CA ILE A 813 39.18 2.96 -35.32
C ILE A 813 38.31 4.09 -35.87
N GLN A 814 38.75 5.34 -35.71
CA GLN A 814 38.03 6.51 -36.21
C GLN A 814 37.88 6.48 -37.74
N LEU A 815 38.90 6.04 -38.46
CA LEU A 815 38.87 5.88 -39.94
C LEU A 815 37.98 4.70 -40.37
N SER A 816 38.03 3.61 -39.65
CA SER A 816 37.17 2.43 -39.89
C SER A 816 35.69 2.73 -39.64
N ALA A 817 35.36 3.44 -38.56
CA ALA A 817 34.02 3.93 -38.25
C ALA A 817 33.45 4.83 -39.37
N LEU A 818 34.25 5.77 -39.89
CA LEU A 818 33.88 6.63 -41.01
C LEU A 818 33.58 5.86 -42.28
N ARG A 819 34.37 4.82 -42.61
CA ARG A 819 34.13 3.94 -43.76
C ARG A 819 32.84 3.15 -43.67
N SER A 820 32.41 2.85 -42.42
CA SER A 820 31.17 2.11 -42.15
C SER A 820 29.93 3.01 -42.01
N GLY A 821 30.06 4.33 -42.18
CA GLY A 821 28.95 5.29 -42.09
C GLY A 821 28.47 5.53 -40.63
N VAL A 822 29.31 5.30 -39.67
CA VAL A 822 29.04 5.41 -38.25
C VAL A 822 29.59 6.73 -37.67
N LEU A 823 28.87 7.36 -36.78
CA LEU A 823 29.30 8.62 -36.14
C LEU A 823 30.43 8.37 -35.15
N ARG A 824 31.45 9.18 -35.25
CA ARG A 824 32.61 9.18 -34.36
C ARG A 824 32.42 10.18 -33.25
N VAL A 825 32.87 9.82 -32.04
CA VAL A 825 32.95 10.69 -30.87
C VAL A 825 34.37 10.58 -30.29
N SER A 826 35.08 11.68 -30.13
CA SER A 826 36.37 11.64 -29.42
C SER A 826 36.21 11.56 -27.90
N ALA A 827 37.22 11.12 -27.17
CA ALA A 827 37.17 11.06 -25.71
C ALA A 827 36.85 12.43 -25.08
N ALA A 828 37.41 13.52 -25.59
CA ALA A 828 37.15 14.88 -25.12
C ALA A 828 35.73 15.38 -25.52
N GLU A 829 35.13 14.87 -26.61
CA GLU A 829 33.75 15.17 -26.97
C GLU A 829 32.78 14.43 -26.08
N LEU A 830 33.05 13.16 -25.78
CA LEU A 830 32.22 12.37 -24.86
C LEU A 830 32.27 12.94 -23.43
N GLU A 831 33.45 13.37 -22.97
CA GLU A 831 33.59 13.99 -21.66
C GLU A 831 32.74 15.27 -21.53
N ARG A 832 32.84 16.17 -22.52
CA ARG A 832 32.00 17.38 -22.60
C ARG A 832 30.49 17.06 -22.69
N GLU A 833 30.14 15.99 -23.39
CA GLU A 833 28.75 15.55 -23.52
C GLU A 833 28.22 15.04 -22.17
N LEU A 834 29.05 14.32 -21.42
CA LEU A 834 28.73 13.89 -20.04
C LEU A 834 28.58 15.07 -19.08
N GLU A 835 29.52 16.05 -19.14
CA GLU A 835 29.43 17.27 -18.34
C GLU A 835 28.17 18.09 -18.66
N ARG A 836 27.85 18.23 -19.95
CA ARG A 836 26.63 18.90 -20.40
C ARG A 836 25.39 18.17 -19.89
N THR A 837 25.36 16.86 -20.01
CA THR A 837 24.24 16.03 -19.51
C THR A 837 24.05 16.18 -18.00
N ASN A 838 25.14 16.20 -17.26
CA ASN A 838 25.08 16.47 -15.79
C ASN A 838 24.55 17.89 -15.51
N GLY A 839 24.93 18.87 -16.33
CA GLY A 839 24.39 20.23 -16.26
C GLY A 839 22.90 20.30 -16.63
N GLU A 840 22.46 19.57 -17.65
CA GLU A 840 21.07 19.47 -18.06
C GLU A 840 20.23 18.76 -16.99
N ILE A 841 20.72 17.69 -16.39
CA ILE A 841 20.11 17.02 -15.23
C ILE A 841 19.92 18.03 -14.09
N ALA A 842 20.97 18.79 -13.74
CA ALA A 842 20.91 19.82 -12.71
C ALA A 842 19.93 20.97 -13.05
N ALA A 843 19.80 21.33 -14.33
CA ALA A 843 18.86 22.35 -14.79
C ALA A 843 17.40 21.84 -14.74
N VAL A 844 17.15 20.61 -15.19
CA VAL A 844 15.84 19.97 -15.08
C VAL A 844 15.42 19.87 -13.60
N LEU A 845 16.33 19.46 -12.73
CA LEU A 845 16.09 19.40 -11.30
C LEU A 845 15.76 20.78 -10.70
N ARG A 846 16.44 21.86 -11.13
CA ARG A 846 16.12 23.23 -10.71
C ARG A 846 14.74 23.66 -11.18
N ARG A 847 14.42 23.44 -12.44
CA ARG A 847 13.11 23.78 -13.00
C ARG A 847 11.96 23.05 -12.31
N LEU A 848 12.08 21.76 -12.07
CA LEU A 848 11.10 20.98 -11.33
C LEU A 848 10.94 21.48 -9.87
N ARG A 849 12.03 21.92 -9.24
CA ARG A 849 11.98 22.58 -7.91
C ARG A 849 11.24 23.93 -7.94
N GLU A 850 11.42 24.72 -8.98
CA GLU A 850 10.71 26.00 -9.16
C GLU A 850 9.22 25.76 -9.44
N GLU A 851 8.88 24.79 -10.27
CA GLU A 851 7.49 24.41 -10.56
C GLU A 851 6.78 23.87 -9.29
N ALA A 852 7.46 23.05 -8.48
CA ALA A 852 6.94 22.55 -7.20
C ALA A 852 6.72 23.70 -6.17
N ARG A 853 7.62 24.69 -6.12
CA ARG A 853 7.45 25.88 -5.26
C ARG A 853 6.27 26.77 -5.73
N HIS A 854 6.06 26.88 -7.03
CA HIS A 854 4.92 27.61 -7.58
C HIS A 854 3.59 26.89 -7.33
N ALA A 855 3.55 25.56 -7.43
CA ALA A 855 2.36 24.76 -7.11
C ALA A 855 2.01 24.83 -5.62
N ALA A 856 2.99 24.73 -4.73
CA ALA A 856 2.80 24.88 -3.28
C ALA A 856 2.39 26.32 -2.89
N GLY A 857 2.73 27.33 -3.69
CA GLY A 857 2.33 28.72 -3.48
C GLY A 857 0.90 29.05 -3.95
N GLN A 858 0.30 28.24 -4.80
CA GLN A 858 -1.07 28.44 -5.33
C GLN A 858 -2.16 27.73 -4.52
N GLU A 859 -1.84 26.78 -3.69
CA GLU A 859 -2.82 26.01 -2.89
C GLU A 859 -3.04 26.53 -1.46
N SER A 860 -2.52 27.68 -1.08
CA SER A 860 -2.78 28.24 0.25
C SER A 860 -4.09 29.06 0.26
N PRO A 861 -5.17 28.56 0.91
CA PRO A 861 -6.44 29.29 1.03
C PRO A 861 -6.34 30.58 1.85
N LEU A 862 -5.21 30.82 2.53
CA LEU A 862 -4.99 31.99 3.40
C LEU A 862 -4.66 33.28 2.65
N ARG A 863 -4.39 33.26 1.34
CA ARG A 863 -4.20 34.49 0.55
C ARG A 863 -5.49 35.27 0.28
N ALA A 864 -6.63 34.67 0.51
CA ALA A 864 -7.95 35.34 0.35
C ALA A 864 -8.39 36.18 1.57
N LEU A 865 -7.62 36.15 2.65
CA LEU A 865 -7.95 36.83 3.91
C LEU A 865 -7.00 38.01 4.25
N ASP A 866 -6.19 38.48 3.30
CA ASP A 866 -5.35 39.65 3.53
C ASP A 866 -6.18 40.93 3.35
N PRO A 867 -6.46 41.73 4.43
CA PRO A 867 -7.36 42.88 4.38
C PRO A 867 -6.76 44.09 3.65
N LYS A 868 -5.59 44.01 3.02
CA LYS A 868 -4.87 45.10 2.38
C LYS A 868 -5.02 45.19 0.85
N SER A 869 -5.84 44.38 0.23
CA SER A 869 -6.06 44.42 -1.22
C SER A 869 -7.48 44.88 -1.65
N ASN A 870 -8.08 45.82 -0.99
CA ASN A 870 -9.29 46.45 -1.47
C ASN A 870 -9.11 47.98 -1.55
N PRO A 871 -8.61 48.55 -2.67
CA PRO A 871 -8.62 49.95 -2.91
C PRO A 871 -9.93 50.30 -3.63
N ASP A 872 -11.04 50.46 -2.91
CA ASP A 872 -12.20 51.18 -3.42
C ASP A 872 -13.30 51.13 -2.36
N LYS A 873 -13.32 52.14 -1.50
CA LYS A 873 -14.52 52.78 -0.93
C LYS A 873 -14.09 53.97 -0.07
N GLU A 874 -13.74 55.03 -0.72
CA GLU A 874 -14.06 56.38 -0.26
C GLU A 874 -15.37 56.79 -0.92
N GLU A 875 -16.41 57.11 -0.14
CA GLU A 875 -17.16 58.35 -0.25
C GLU A 875 -18.25 58.44 0.83
N PRO A 876 -18.68 59.66 1.13
CA PRO A 876 -18.85 60.15 2.48
C PRO A 876 -20.35 60.33 2.83
N ILE A 877 -20.68 60.35 4.06
CA ILE A 877 -21.43 61.37 4.82
C ILE A 877 -21.62 60.89 6.23
#